data_51d8e6596f466219d10b8886e0dcd8f7
#
_entry.id   51d8e6596f466219d10b8886e0dcd8f7
#
_cell.length_a   1.000
_cell.length_b   1.000
_cell.length_c   1.000
_cell.angle_alpha   90.00
_cell.angle_beta   90.00
_cell.angle_gamma   90.00
#
_symmetry.space_group_name_H-M   'P 1'
#
loop_
_entity.id
_entity.type
_entity.pdbx_description
1 polymer ?
#
loop_
_entity_poly.entity_id
_entity_poly.type
_entity_poly.pdbx_seq_one_letter_code
_entity_poly.pdbx_strand_id
1 'polypeptide(L)'
;MTPLNRRQLLGGALALFGPASGWGATNRNEMLYGVAGAPKAPIELMAGPWSALFEPELGFLRFIKFNGAEVLRGIYVAVRDKSWGTVAPQVSNLVLERTSDRFMVTFDVLCAEGGIDFRWKGRITGEASGILRFEFAGKARTPFMKNRIGFAVLHPLEGCVGQKAVLEKSGGQTETGTFPSLVSPAQPFVDLRAITHTVAPGVHAEVRFEGDTFETEDHRNWTDGNFKTYCTPLALPFPVQVRQGDLIEQSVTVKIVAEQRLPAVNGASKEVLFTNGSSKTKLPRIGLGYSPSMPALGALNAAHLRVDLKLNDAGYPELLRRAAAGATANRAGLELALFVSNDAEAELKALAKSTAGLRVARYLVFHNDEPATGEKWLRMARLHLKGAPVGGGTNQYFAELNRARPVLETIDLAAYSINPQVHAFDNLSLVENLSSQGDTVRSARQFLGTKPIAISPVTLRPRFNQVSKQPTAPDPRMSSLFGAAWTLGSIKYLSEASAASVTYYEAFGKAGVLTSVDAVFPIYHVLADVAEFAGGEVTEVASSDKFKAAGLWLSKGTKRCCIAANFSAEVQVVRWSKAGMGGRVRVKSLDEHTYADATGKPKEWRARLGRLVEMGQDLEITLLPYAVVRVDPA
;
A
#
# COMPACT_ATOMS: atom_id res chain seq x y z
N MET A 1 12.88 13.02 39.93
CA MET A 1 12.14 13.31 38.69
C MET A 1 12.41 12.17 37.73
N THR A 2 11.47 11.21 37.62
CA THR A 2 11.57 9.99 36.81
C THR A 2 11.30 10.34 35.35
N PRO A 3 12.08 9.88 34.37
CA PRO A 3 11.82 10.19 32.97
C PRO A 3 10.60 9.43 32.47
N LEU A 4 9.67 10.15 31.87
CA LEU A 4 8.44 9.64 31.25
C LEU A 4 8.76 8.66 30.14
N ASN A 5 8.18 7.46 30.25
CA ASN A 5 8.36 6.33 29.34
C ASN A 5 7.67 6.61 28.00
N ARG A 6 8.35 6.41 26.86
CA ARG A 6 7.89 6.68 25.48
C ARG A 6 6.62 5.93 25.04
N ARG A 7 6.16 4.92 25.78
CA ARG A 7 4.82 4.34 25.63
C ARG A 7 3.70 5.36 25.86
N GLN A 8 3.98 6.41 26.66
CA GLN A 8 3.03 7.51 26.89
C GLN A 8 3.06 8.57 25.78
N LEU A 9 4.13 8.67 24.99
CA LEU A 9 4.20 9.59 23.83
C LEU A 9 3.50 9.06 22.59
N LEU A 10 3.39 7.74 22.40
CA LEU A 10 2.56 7.13 21.36
C LEU A 10 1.10 6.93 21.81
N GLY A 11 0.85 6.96 23.11
CA GLY A 11 -0.49 6.98 23.73
C GLY A 11 -1.02 8.37 24.05
N GLY A 12 -0.18 9.41 23.97
CA GLY A 12 -0.50 10.79 24.39
C GLY A 12 -1.22 11.68 23.38
N ALA A 13 -1.50 11.20 22.17
CA ALA A 13 -2.43 11.86 21.24
C ALA A 13 -3.91 11.47 21.52
N LEU A 14 -4.21 10.96 22.71
CA LEU A 14 -5.55 10.78 23.27
C LEU A 14 -5.96 12.06 24.03
N ALA A 15 -5.76 13.22 23.43
CA ALA A 15 -6.27 14.47 23.93
C ALA A 15 -7.49 14.89 23.13
N LEU A 16 -8.66 14.68 23.77
CA LEU A 16 -9.79 15.61 23.75
C LEU A 16 -10.42 15.92 22.38
N PHE A 17 -11.21 14.99 21.87
CA PHE A 17 -12.43 15.42 21.20
C PHE A 17 -13.55 15.40 22.24
N GLY A 18 -13.76 16.55 22.88
CA GLY A 18 -14.99 16.89 23.58
C GLY A 18 -16.14 16.98 22.60
N PRO A 19 -17.42 17.06 23.07
CA PRO A 19 -18.59 17.16 22.21
C PRO A 19 -18.46 18.39 21.30
N ALA A 20 -18.90 18.22 20.07
CA ALA A 20 -18.80 19.16 18.95
C ALA A 20 -19.09 20.63 19.34
N SER A 21 -18.02 21.38 19.56
CA SER A 21 -18.06 22.84 19.58
C SER A 21 -16.89 23.33 18.72
N GLY A 22 -17.20 23.84 17.52
CA GLY A 22 -16.33 24.63 16.69
C GLY A 22 -15.06 23.92 16.21
N TRP A 23 -15.00 23.49 14.95
CA TRP A 23 -13.75 23.16 14.28
C TRP A 23 -12.82 24.38 14.35
N GLY A 24 -11.86 24.37 15.26
CA GLY A 24 -10.73 25.30 15.22
C GLY A 24 -10.02 25.13 13.88
N ALA A 25 -9.32 26.16 13.41
CA ALA A 25 -8.59 26.15 12.14
C ALA A 25 -7.69 24.89 12.09
N THR A 26 -8.06 23.91 11.25
CA THR A 26 -7.29 22.66 11.08
C THR A 26 -5.90 23.02 10.55
N ASN A 27 -4.85 22.53 11.18
CA ASN A 27 -3.49 22.76 10.73
C ASN A 27 -3.34 22.20 9.29
N ARG A 28 -2.68 22.97 8.39
CA ARG A 28 -2.43 22.54 7.01
C ARG A 28 -1.81 21.15 6.91
N ASN A 29 -0.89 20.80 7.80
CA ASN A 29 -0.28 19.47 7.82
C ASN A 29 -1.29 18.38 8.19
N GLU A 30 -2.22 18.65 9.10
CA GLU A 30 -3.30 17.72 9.42
C GLU A 30 -4.23 17.50 8.22
N MET A 31 -4.54 18.54 7.45
CA MET A 31 -5.30 18.40 6.21
C MET A 31 -4.55 17.56 5.17
N LEU A 32 -3.24 17.77 5.01
CA LEU A 32 -2.44 17.08 4.00
C LEU A 32 -2.06 15.65 4.42
N TYR A 33 -1.64 15.44 5.68
CA TYR A 33 -0.99 14.20 6.15
C TYR A 33 -1.74 13.48 7.26
N GLY A 34 -2.75 14.11 7.87
CA GLY A 34 -3.45 13.56 9.04
C GLY A 34 -2.71 13.73 10.36
N VAL A 35 -1.57 14.42 10.38
CA VAL A 35 -0.74 14.70 11.56
C VAL A 35 -0.23 16.15 11.54
N ALA A 36 0.01 16.72 12.73
CA ALA A 36 0.40 18.12 12.84
C ALA A 36 1.81 18.42 12.29
N GLY A 37 2.71 17.43 12.30
CA GLY A 37 4.08 17.56 11.80
C GLY A 37 4.18 17.20 10.31
N ALA A 38 4.83 18.04 9.51
CA ALA A 38 5.20 17.66 8.15
C ALA A 38 6.35 16.63 8.19
N PRO A 39 6.37 15.63 7.27
CA PRO A 39 7.55 14.80 7.06
C PRO A 39 8.76 15.67 6.70
N LYS A 40 9.95 15.29 7.18
CA LYS A 40 11.17 15.99 6.74
C LYS A 40 11.39 15.75 5.25
N ALA A 41 11.75 16.81 4.55
CA ALA A 41 12.09 16.71 3.12
C ALA A 41 13.32 15.82 2.92
N PRO A 42 13.30 14.91 1.92
CA PRO A 42 14.48 14.17 1.55
C PRO A 42 15.59 15.09 1.07
N ILE A 43 16.83 14.66 1.26
CA ILE A 43 18.02 15.36 0.77
C ILE A 43 18.37 14.81 -0.62
N GLU A 44 18.45 15.69 -1.61
CA GLU A 44 18.88 15.30 -2.95
C GLU A 44 20.41 15.13 -2.97
N LEU A 45 20.86 13.99 -3.50
CA LEU A 45 22.27 13.63 -3.66
C LEU A 45 22.57 13.51 -5.15
N MET A 46 23.65 14.18 -5.59
CA MET A 46 24.12 14.20 -6.97
C MET A 46 25.62 13.92 -7.02
N ALA A 47 26.06 13.08 -7.99
CA ALA A 47 27.48 12.87 -8.30
C ALA A 47 27.62 12.53 -9.79
N GLY A 48 27.90 13.53 -10.64
CA GLY A 48 27.90 13.35 -12.09
C GLY A 48 26.58 12.79 -12.59
N PRO A 49 26.54 11.55 -13.17
CA PRO A 49 25.32 10.94 -13.67
C PRO A 49 24.39 10.34 -12.58
N TRP A 50 24.85 10.21 -11.33
CA TRP A 50 24.03 9.73 -10.23
C TRP A 50 23.09 10.79 -9.69
N SER A 51 21.86 10.37 -9.40
CA SER A 51 20.93 11.10 -8.54
C SER A 51 20.23 10.12 -7.59
N ALA A 52 20.00 10.55 -6.34
CA ALA A 52 19.26 9.79 -5.35
C ALA A 52 18.63 10.74 -4.34
N LEU A 53 17.64 10.24 -3.57
CA LEU A 53 17.07 10.92 -2.42
C LEU A 53 17.50 10.20 -1.13
N PHE A 54 18.00 10.94 -0.16
CA PHE A 54 18.29 10.42 1.17
C PHE A 54 17.25 10.91 2.17
N GLU A 55 16.57 9.98 2.85
CA GLU A 55 15.60 10.29 3.91
C GLU A 55 16.32 10.35 5.25
N PRO A 56 16.54 11.56 5.82
CA PRO A 56 17.39 11.74 7.00
C PRO A 56 16.76 11.20 8.29
N GLU A 57 15.46 10.96 8.34
CA GLU A 57 14.80 10.39 9.51
C GLU A 57 14.89 8.85 9.56
N LEU A 58 15.05 8.22 8.40
CA LEU A 58 15.02 6.78 8.25
C LEU A 58 16.40 6.18 7.94
N GLY A 59 17.37 7.01 7.53
CA GLY A 59 18.64 6.51 6.99
C GLY A 59 18.45 5.71 5.70
N PHE A 60 17.48 6.11 4.87
CA PHE A 60 17.03 5.39 3.68
C PHE A 60 17.43 6.14 2.41
N LEU A 61 18.18 5.46 1.52
CA LEU A 61 18.56 5.98 0.21
C LEU A 61 17.55 5.48 -0.84
N ARG A 62 16.89 6.39 -1.56
CA ARG A 62 15.79 6.09 -2.49
C ARG A 62 16.00 6.61 -3.89
N PHE A 63 15.25 6.06 -4.86
CA PHE A 63 15.19 6.50 -6.25
C PHE A 63 16.58 6.70 -6.83
N ILE A 64 17.43 5.68 -6.65
CA ILE A 64 18.82 5.69 -7.10
C ILE A 64 18.81 5.57 -8.62
N LYS A 65 19.21 6.64 -9.32
CA LYS A 65 19.19 6.75 -10.77
C LYS A 65 20.57 7.02 -11.31
N PHE A 66 20.83 6.50 -12.51
CA PHE A 66 22.02 6.80 -13.30
C PHE A 66 21.60 7.36 -14.66
N ASN A 67 22.00 8.58 -14.99
CA ASN A 67 21.50 9.33 -16.15
C ASN A 67 19.96 9.32 -16.26
N GLY A 68 19.25 9.49 -15.14
CA GLY A 68 17.79 9.50 -15.06
C GLY A 68 17.11 8.13 -15.09
N ALA A 69 17.79 7.05 -15.51
CA ALA A 69 17.25 5.69 -15.44
C ALA A 69 17.35 5.14 -14.02
N GLU A 70 16.24 4.57 -13.49
CA GLU A 70 16.21 4.01 -12.14
C GLU A 70 17.01 2.71 -12.08
N VAL A 71 18.03 2.69 -11.23
CA VAL A 71 18.89 1.51 -10.96
C VAL A 71 18.33 0.69 -9.80
N LEU A 72 18.02 1.36 -8.69
CA LEU A 72 17.41 0.75 -7.51
C LEU A 72 16.31 1.68 -6.96
N ARG A 73 15.24 1.08 -6.46
CA ARG A 73 14.19 1.79 -5.74
C ARG A 73 14.70 2.30 -4.40
N GLY A 74 15.56 1.53 -3.72
CA GLY A 74 16.17 2.01 -2.50
C GLY A 74 17.07 1.00 -1.79
N ILE A 75 17.81 1.51 -0.80
CA ILE A 75 18.69 0.74 0.09
C ILE A 75 18.50 1.25 1.52
N TYR A 76 18.22 0.36 2.46
CA TYR A 76 18.13 0.70 3.90
C TYR A 76 18.62 -0.45 4.78
N VAL A 77 18.86 -0.16 6.07
CA VAL A 77 19.21 -1.18 7.07
C VAL A 77 18.00 -1.43 7.96
N ALA A 78 17.60 -2.69 8.10
CA ALA A 78 16.51 -3.12 8.96
C ALA A 78 17.04 -3.85 10.20
N VAL A 79 16.48 -3.51 11.38
CA VAL A 79 16.63 -4.27 12.62
C VAL A 79 15.27 -4.90 12.92
N ARG A 80 15.16 -6.22 12.77
CA ARG A 80 13.93 -6.98 13.00
C ARG A 80 13.99 -7.74 14.31
N ASP A 81 13.05 -7.51 15.21
CA ASP A 81 12.92 -8.22 16.47
C ASP A 81 12.48 -9.69 16.25
N LYS A 82 12.38 -10.45 17.34
CA LYS A 82 11.94 -11.86 17.32
C LYS A 82 10.51 -12.08 16.83
N SER A 83 9.71 -11.02 16.70
CA SER A 83 8.31 -11.05 16.27
C SER A 83 8.12 -10.37 14.91
N TRP A 84 9.20 -10.18 14.15
CA TRP A 84 9.22 -9.48 12.85
C TRP A 84 8.87 -7.98 12.92
N GLY A 85 8.79 -7.39 14.12
CA GLY A 85 8.69 -5.96 14.28
C GLY A 85 9.94 -5.25 13.76
N THR A 86 9.79 -4.11 13.10
CA THR A 86 10.91 -3.24 12.74
C THR A 86 11.18 -2.27 13.87
N VAL A 87 12.38 -2.30 14.44
CA VAL A 87 12.83 -1.30 15.40
C VAL A 87 13.11 -0.01 14.67
N ALA A 88 12.38 1.05 15.02
CA ALA A 88 12.51 2.35 14.36
C ALA A 88 13.92 2.94 14.53
N PRO A 89 14.59 3.36 13.44
CA PRO A 89 15.88 4.02 13.53
C PRO A 89 15.73 5.43 14.09
N GLN A 90 16.72 5.88 14.88
CA GLN A 90 16.87 7.26 15.31
C GLN A 90 18.20 7.77 14.76
N VAL A 91 18.12 8.53 13.67
CA VAL A 91 19.30 9.06 12.97
C VAL A 91 19.80 10.33 13.66
N SER A 92 21.12 10.44 13.79
CA SER A 92 21.82 11.59 14.39
C SER A 92 23.19 11.79 13.74
N ASN A 93 23.86 12.88 14.06
CA ASN A 93 25.22 13.20 13.60
C ASN A 93 25.37 13.11 12.07
N LEU A 94 24.35 13.56 11.34
CA LEU A 94 24.35 13.56 9.88
C LEU A 94 25.35 14.60 9.35
N VAL A 95 26.31 14.13 8.54
CA VAL A 95 27.26 14.98 7.82
C VAL A 95 27.11 14.68 6.33
N LEU A 96 27.01 15.72 5.52
CA LEU A 96 26.97 15.67 4.06
C LEU A 96 28.15 16.46 3.48
N GLU A 97 28.98 15.76 2.74
CA GLU A 97 30.01 16.35 1.87
C GLU A 97 29.65 16.10 0.41
N ARG A 98 29.76 17.12 -0.43
CA ARG A 98 29.44 16.99 -1.86
C ARG A 98 30.27 17.93 -2.74
N THR A 99 30.61 17.41 -3.93
CA THR A 99 31.15 18.13 -5.06
C THR A 99 30.32 17.82 -6.29
N SER A 100 30.68 18.30 -7.48
CA SER A 100 30.03 17.93 -8.74
C SER A 100 30.13 16.42 -9.05
N ASP A 101 31.23 15.78 -8.62
CA ASP A 101 31.61 14.43 -9.04
C ASP A 101 31.49 13.38 -7.92
N ARG A 102 31.21 13.83 -6.71
CA ARG A 102 31.14 12.96 -5.54
C ARG A 102 30.21 13.52 -4.49
N PHE A 103 29.51 12.61 -3.78
CA PHE A 103 28.94 12.89 -2.46
C PHE A 103 29.37 11.84 -1.43
N MET A 104 29.36 12.24 -0.16
CA MET A 104 29.52 11.35 0.99
C MET A 104 28.53 11.78 2.07
N VAL A 105 27.73 10.81 2.57
CA VAL A 105 26.81 10.99 3.71
C VAL A 105 27.28 10.07 4.82
N THR A 106 27.50 10.59 6.01
CA THR A 106 27.77 9.80 7.22
C THR A 106 26.77 10.13 8.31
N PHE A 107 26.37 9.15 9.07
CA PHE A 107 25.38 9.32 10.13
C PHE A 107 25.46 8.19 11.16
N ASP A 108 24.98 8.47 12.38
CA ASP A 108 24.82 7.49 13.45
C ASP A 108 23.35 7.10 13.58
N VAL A 109 23.08 5.83 13.93
CA VAL A 109 21.72 5.33 14.13
C VAL A 109 21.62 4.56 15.44
N LEU A 110 20.59 4.87 16.21
CA LEU A 110 20.16 4.13 17.39
C LEU A 110 18.85 3.37 17.07
N CYS A 111 18.88 2.05 17.21
CA CYS A 111 17.69 1.19 17.22
C CYS A 111 17.47 0.69 18.65
N ALA A 112 16.55 1.33 19.39
CA ALA A 112 16.30 1.02 20.80
C ALA A 112 14.82 0.89 21.10
N GLU A 113 14.37 -0.36 21.31
CA GLU A 113 12.98 -0.71 21.64
C GLU A 113 12.91 -2.12 22.25
N GLY A 114 12.04 -2.33 23.23
CA GLY A 114 11.73 -3.67 23.76
C GLY A 114 12.92 -4.47 24.30
N GLY A 115 13.94 -3.79 24.84
CA GLY A 115 15.18 -4.40 25.34
C GLY A 115 16.30 -4.48 24.30
N ILE A 116 16.02 -4.15 23.04
CA ILE A 116 17.03 -4.02 21.98
C ILE A 116 17.73 -2.66 22.14
N ASP A 117 19.06 -2.65 22.17
CA ASP A 117 19.92 -1.48 21.94
C ASP A 117 20.99 -1.90 20.95
N PHE A 118 20.75 -1.57 19.69
CA PHE A 118 21.69 -1.79 18.60
C PHE A 118 22.04 -0.45 17.96
N ARG A 119 23.33 -0.11 17.90
CA ARG A 119 23.85 1.15 17.37
C ARG A 119 24.74 0.89 16.19
N TRP A 120 24.55 1.65 15.13
CA TRP A 120 25.35 1.51 13.93
C TRP A 120 25.68 2.87 13.29
N LYS A 121 26.76 2.88 12.51
CA LYS A 121 27.17 4.01 11.69
C LYS A 121 26.92 3.68 10.24
N GLY A 122 26.31 4.63 9.52
CA GLY A 122 26.09 4.56 8.08
C GLY A 122 27.08 5.44 7.32
N ARG A 123 27.54 4.95 6.16
CA ARG A 123 28.32 5.72 5.22
C ARG A 123 27.83 5.44 3.80
N ILE A 124 27.44 6.48 3.08
CA ILE A 124 27.00 6.40 1.69
C ILE A 124 27.93 7.25 0.85
N THR A 125 28.48 6.69 -0.22
CA THR A 125 29.29 7.41 -1.19
C THR A 125 28.75 7.19 -2.60
N GLY A 126 28.78 8.23 -3.41
CA GLY A 126 28.52 8.16 -4.85
C GLY A 126 29.60 8.88 -5.61
N GLU A 127 30.04 8.31 -6.73
CA GLU A 127 31.12 8.82 -7.57
C GLU A 127 30.68 8.88 -9.03
N ALA A 128 31.06 9.94 -9.72
CA ALA A 128 30.78 10.13 -11.15
C ALA A 128 31.33 8.99 -12.03
N SER A 129 32.29 8.20 -11.52
CA SER A 129 32.83 7.00 -12.15
C SER A 129 31.82 5.86 -12.35
N GLY A 130 30.59 5.97 -11.77
CA GLY A 130 29.57 4.95 -11.85
C GLY A 130 29.54 4.00 -10.65
N ILE A 131 30.16 4.38 -9.53
CA ILE A 131 30.16 3.60 -8.28
C ILE A 131 29.34 4.33 -7.22
N LEU A 132 28.42 3.59 -6.58
CA LEU A 132 27.70 4.00 -5.38
C LEU A 132 27.85 2.91 -4.33
N ARG A 133 28.23 3.27 -3.08
CA ARG A 133 28.42 2.32 -1.99
C ARG A 133 27.71 2.78 -0.73
N PHE A 134 26.99 1.86 -0.07
CA PHE A 134 26.40 2.05 1.24
C PHE A 134 26.96 1.00 2.19
N GLU A 135 27.57 1.46 3.27
CA GLU A 135 28.17 0.65 4.32
C GLU A 135 27.49 0.92 5.64
N PHE A 136 27.33 -0.11 6.48
CA PHE A 136 27.05 0.09 7.89
C PHE A 136 27.93 -0.81 8.77
N ALA A 137 28.29 -0.28 9.94
CA ALA A 137 29.01 -1.01 11.00
C ALA A 137 28.24 -0.83 12.29
N GLY A 138 27.70 -1.92 12.85
CA GLY A 138 26.83 -1.91 14.00
C GLY A 138 27.35 -2.75 15.17
N LYS A 139 26.96 -2.37 16.40
CA LYS A 139 27.31 -3.06 17.64
C LYS A 139 26.12 -3.18 18.56
N ALA A 140 25.86 -4.37 19.04
CA ALA A 140 24.87 -4.63 20.08
C ALA A 140 25.36 -4.10 21.45
N ARG A 141 24.52 -3.30 22.13
CA ARG A 141 24.79 -2.75 23.47
C ARG A 141 24.12 -3.57 24.58
N THR A 142 23.08 -4.32 24.22
CA THR A 142 22.39 -5.28 25.08
C THR A 142 22.30 -6.62 24.38
N PRO A 143 22.14 -7.75 25.11
CA PRO A 143 21.78 -9.02 24.49
C PRO A 143 20.28 -9.02 24.13
N PHE A 144 19.93 -9.53 22.94
CA PHE A 144 18.53 -9.64 22.50
C PHE A 144 18.34 -10.74 21.44
N MET A 145 17.09 -11.10 21.18
CA MET A 145 16.73 -12.02 20.09
C MET A 145 16.36 -11.23 18.84
N LYS A 146 16.97 -11.59 17.70
CA LYS A 146 16.65 -11.00 16.39
C LYS A 146 16.10 -12.04 15.42
N ASN A 147 15.21 -11.61 14.52
CA ASN A 147 14.98 -12.36 13.31
C ASN A 147 16.01 -11.99 12.24
N ARG A 148 16.22 -10.70 11.98
CA ARG A 148 17.18 -10.21 10.97
C ARG A 148 17.80 -8.87 11.40
N ILE A 149 19.06 -8.64 11.01
CA ILE A 149 19.71 -7.32 11.01
C ILE A 149 20.55 -7.24 9.76
N GLY A 150 20.29 -6.25 8.92
CA GLY A 150 21.11 -6.00 7.74
C GLY A 150 20.41 -5.22 6.65
N PHE A 151 21.06 -5.16 5.50
CA PHE A 151 20.53 -4.45 4.34
C PHE A 151 19.28 -5.08 3.76
N ALA A 152 18.39 -4.20 3.31
CA ALA A 152 17.34 -4.47 2.36
C ALA A 152 17.55 -3.57 1.14
N VAL A 153 17.65 -4.19 -0.04
CA VAL A 153 17.86 -3.55 -1.33
C VAL A 153 16.63 -3.76 -2.18
N LEU A 154 16.00 -2.68 -2.62
CA LEU A 154 14.76 -2.69 -3.36
C LEU A 154 15.05 -2.49 -4.86
N HIS A 155 14.71 -3.48 -5.68
CA HIS A 155 14.79 -3.38 -7.13
C HIS A 155 13.46 -2.88 -7.69
N PRO A 156 13.46 -1.91 -8.63
CA PRO A 156 12.23 -1.38 -9.21
C PRO A 156 11.49 -2.47 -9.99
N LEU A 157 10.17 -2.39 -10.06
CA LEU A 157 9.39 -3.29 -10.93
C LEU A 157 9.62 -2.95 -12.40
N GLU A 158 9.64 -1.65 -12.73
CA GLU A 158 9.99 -1.19 -14.07
C GLU A 158 11.45 -1.53 -14.39
N GLY A 159 11.67 -2.17 -15.54
CA GLY A 159 12.99 -2.63 -15.95
C GLY A 159 13.43 -3.97 -15.34
N CYS A 160 12.74 -4.49 -14.29
CA CYS A 160 13.07 -5.79 -13.71
C CYS A 160 12.03 -6.88 -14.03
N VAL A 161 10.73 -6.61 -13.92
CA VAL A 161 9.68 -7.62 -14.12
C VAL A 161 9.85 -8.36 -15.45
N GLY A 162 10.00 -9.69 -15.40
CA GLY A 162 10.19 -10.56 -16.56
C GLY A 162 11.58 -10.49 -17.20
N GLN A 163 12.48 -9.67 -16.68
CA GLN A 163 13.83 -9.49 -17.24
C GLN A 163 14.82 -10.48 -16.63
N LYS A 164 15.84 -10.84 -17.42
CA LYS A 164 16.95 -11.68 -16.98
C LYS A 164 17.91 -10.90 -16.11
N ALA A 165 18.54 -11.62 -15.18
CA ALA A 165 19.64 -11.12 -14.36
C ALA A 165 20.73 -12.18 -14.26
N VAL A 166 21.98 -11.77 -14.11
CA VAL A 166 23.11 -12.65 -13.76
C VAL A 166 23.24 -12.63 -12.26
N LEU A 167 23.23 -13.81 -11.66
CA LEU A 167 23.29 -14.05 -10.22
C LEU A 167 24.64 -14.66 -9.85
N GLU A 168 25.41 -14.00 -9.00
CA GLU A 168 26.63 -14.56 -8.39
C GLU A 168 26.25 -15.16 -7.03
N LYS A 169 26.59 -16.42 -6.85
CA LYS A 169 26.37 -17.19 -5.61
C LYS A 169 27.49 -16.98 -4.59
N SER A 170 27.26 -17.35 -3.34
CA SER A 170 28.27 -17.28 -2.28
C SER A 170 29.56 -18.10 -2.59
N GLY A 171 29.44 -19.17 -3.34
CA GLY A 171 30.55 -19.97 -3.82
C GLY A 171 31.26 -19.44 -5.08
N GLY A 172 30.91 -18.26 -5.59
CA GLY A 172 31.51 -17.64 -6.77
C GLY A 172 30.96 -18.14 -8.13
N GLN A 173 30.03 -19.12 -8.13
CA GLN A 173 29.36 -19.55 -9.37
C GLN A 173 28.38 -18.50 -9.82
N THR A 174 28.21 -18.41 -11.14
CA THR A 174 27.23 -17.52 -11.77
C THR A 174 26.14 -18.31 -12.48
N GLU A 175 24.90 -17.83 -12.38
CA GLU A 175 23.77 -18.37 -13.12
C GLU A 175 22.90 -17.24 -13.68
N THR A 176 22.05 -17.57 -14.65
CA THR A 176 21.05 -16.63 -15.15
C THR A 176 19.72 -16.89 -14.47
N GLY A 177 19.19 -15.89 -13.76
CA GLY A 177 17.84 -15.88 -13.21
C GLY A 177 16.90 -15.01 -14.06
N THR A 178 15.62 -15.06 -13.72
CA THR A 178 14.60 -14.16 -14.32
C THR A 178 13.75 -13.60 -13.20
N PHE A 179 13.64 -12.27 -13.12
CA PHE A 179 12.69 -11.63 -12.20
C PHE A 179 11.26 -12.06 -12.57
N PRO A 180 10.44 -12.50 -11.61
CA PRO A 180 9.11 -13.02 -11.89
C PRO A 180 8.18 -12.00 -12.57
N SER A 181 7.52 -12.40 -13.66
CA SER A 181 6.47 -11.58 -14.29
C SER A 181 5.20 -11.55 -13.44
N LEU A 182 4.78 -12.70 -12.92
CA LEU A 182 3.71 -12.84 -11.92
C LEU A 182 4.33 -12.90 -10.53
N VAL A 183 3.54 -12.57 -9.52
CA VAL A 183 4.03 -12.57 -8.12
C VAL A 183 4.45 -13.98 -7.70
N SER A 184 5.74 -14.15 -7.40
CA SER A 184 6.29 -15.44 -6.96
C SER A 184 5.88 -15.75 -5.52
N PRO A 185 5.36 -16.94 -5.20
CA PRO A 185 5.05 -17.33 -3.83
C PRO A 185 6.29 -17.62 -2.96
N ALA A 186 7.44 -17.87 -3.60
CA ALA A 186 8.70 -18.17 -2.96
C ALA A 186 9.80 -17.19 -3.41
N GLN A 187 10.96 -17.26 -2.77
CA GLN A 187 12.13 -16.47 -3.12
C GLN A 187 12.63 -16.84 -4.53
N PRO A 188 12.57 -15.91 -5.51
CA PRO A 188 13.02 -16.18 -6.87
C PRO A 188 14.55 -16.36 -6.97
N PHE A 189 15.31 -15.71 -6.10
CA PHE A 189 16.76 -15.79 -6.09
C PHE A 189 17.25 -16.06 -4.67
N VAL A 190 18.12 -17.03 -4.50
CA VAL A 190 18.69 -17.43 -3.20
C VAL A 190 20.20 -17.53 -3.29
N ASP A 191 20.90 -17.50 -2.14
CA ASP A 191 22.33 -17.65 -2.02
C ASP A 191 23.13 -16.62 -2.85
N LEU A 192 22.85 -15.33 -2.64
CA LEU A 192 23.37 -14.24 -3.46
C LEU A 192 24.58 -13.54 -2.86
N ARG A 193 25.57 -13.26 -3.74
CA ARG A 193 26.66 -12.29 -3.54
C ARG A 193 26.52 -11.08 -4.44
N ALA A 194 25.97 -11.24 -5.66
CA ALA A 194 25.67 -10.12 -6.52
C ALA A 194 24.50 -10.45 -7.45
N ILE A 195 23.83 -9.38 -7.90
CA ILE A 195 22.83 -9.40 -8.97
C ILE A 195 23.25 -8.36 -10.02
N THR A 196 23.41 -8.80 -11.28
CA THR A 196 23.58 -7.88 -12.40
C THR A 196 22.32 -7.87 -13.25
N HIS A 197 21.70 -6.71 -13.38
CA HIS A 197 20.47 -6.55 -14.16
C HIS A 197 20.56 -5.36 -15.13
N THR A 198 19.72 -5.38 -16.16
CA THR A 198 19.64 -4.29 -17.14
C THR A 198 18.91 -3.10 -16.55
N VAL A 199 19.48 -1.90 -16.68
CA VAL A 199 18.88 -0.63 -16.24
C VAL A 199 18.28 0.13 -17.45
N ALA A 200 19.00 0.08 -18.57
CA ALA A 200 18.58 0.66 -19.85
C ALA A 200 19.28 -0.12 -20.98
N PRO A 201 18.89 0.03 -22.25
CA PRO A 201 19.58 -0.64 -23.36
C PRO A 201 21.09 -0.36 -23.33
N GLY A 202 21.90 -1.43 -23.28
CA GLY A 202 23.36 -1.35 -23.18
C GLY A 202 23.91 -0.85 -21.84
N VAL A 203 23.09 -0.78 -20.79
CA VAL A 203 23.51 -0.36 -19.45
C VAL A 203 23.04 -1.37 -18.42
N HIS A 204 23.99 -1.91 -17.67
CA HIS A 204 23.77 -2.89 -16.61
C HIS A 204 24.25 -2.34 -15.27
N ALA A 205 23.60 -2.75 -14.19
CA ALA A 205 24.05 -2.49 -12.83
C ALA A 205 24.41 -3.81 -12.14
N GLU A 206 25.62 -3.93 -11.67
CA GLU A 206 26.00 -4.94 -10.70
C GLU A 206 25.71 -4.40 -9.29
N VAL A 207 24.89 -5.12 -8.54
CA VAL A 207 24.59 -4.85 -7.13
C VAL A 207 25.24 -5.96 -6.30
N ARG A 208 26.33 -5.64 -5.60
CA ARG A 208 27.13 -6.57 -4.82
C ARG A 208 26.88 -6.42 -3.33
N PHE A 209 26.77 -7.55 -2.63
CA PHE A 209 26.45 -7.67 -1.21
C PHE A 209 27.61 -8.29 -0.45
N GLU A 210 27.99 -7.69 0.68
CA GLU A 210 29.07 -8.17 1.54
C GLU A 210 28.62 -8.22 3.00
N GLY A 211 29.25 -9.13 3.79
CA GLY A 211 29.02 -9.26 5.23
C GLY A 211 27.93 -10.25 5.63
N ASP A 212 27.16 -10.79 4.69
CA ASP A 212 26.16 -11.84 4.91
C ASP A 212 25.84 -12.55 3.57
N THR A 213 24.99 -13.58 3.62
CA THR A 213 24.34 -14.17 2.44
C THR A 213 22.99 -13.51 2.23
N PHE A 214 22.64 -13.28 0.96
CA PHE A 214 21.41 -12.59 0.60
C PHE A 214 20.46 -13.49 -0.21
N GLU A 215 19.17 -13.16 -0.19
CA GLU A 215 18.15 -13.74 -1.03
C GLU A 215 17.16 -12.66 -1.47
N THR A 216 16.45 -12.90 -2.58
CA THR A 216 15.43 -11.97 -3.09
C THR A 216 14.04 -12.54 -2.86
N GLU A 217 13.13 -11.74 -2.33
CA GLU A 217 11.69 -12.04 -2.30
C GLU A 217 10.92 -11.15 -3.26
N ASP A 218 9.81 -11.67 -3.78
CA ASP A 218 8.86 -10.89 -4.54
C ASP A 218 7.95 -10.14 -3.56
N HIS A 219 8.31 -8.91 -3.32
CA HIS A 219 7.71 -8.07 -2.29
C HIS A 219 6.24 -7.67 -2.62
N ARG A 220 5.81 -7.88 -3.90
CA ARG A 220 4.42 -7.71 -4.33
C ARG A 220 3.45 -8.67 -3.61
N ASN A 221 3.93 -9.76 -2.99
CA ASN A 221 3.14 -10.61 -2.11
C ASN A 221 2.44 -9.83 -0.98
N TRP A 222 3.01 -8.71 -0.57
CA TRP A 222 2.48 -7.79 0.45
C TRP A 222 2.09 -6.44 -0.15
N THR A 223 1.96 -6.37 -1.49
CA THR A 223 1.66 -5.16 -2.27
C THR A 223 2.79 -4.13 -2.33
N ASP A 224 3.99 -4.42 -1.83
CA ASP A 224 5.12 -3.50 -2.00
C ASP A 224 5.54 -3.42 -3.48
N GLY A 225 5.87 -2.22 -3.95
CA GLY A 225 6.15 -1.90 -5.35
C GLY A 225 7.56 -2.26 -5.83
N ASN A 226 8.13 -3.40 -5.40
CA ASN A 226 9.53 -3.76 -5.69
C ASN A 226 9.80 -5.26 -5.52
N PHE A 227 11.01 -5.71 -5.95
CA PHE A 227 11.62 -6.94 -5.46
C PHE A 227 12.62 -6.56 -4.37
N LYS A 228 12.65 -7.29 -3.26
CA LYS A 228 13.54 -7.02 -2.13
C LYS A 228 14.60 -8.08 -1.97
N THR A 229 15.87 -7.68 -2.15
CA THR A 229 17.04 -8.50 -1.79
C THR A 229 17.47 -8.13 -0.37
N TYR A 230 17.58 -9.11 0.52
CA TYR A 230 17.85 -8.90 1.94
C TYR A 230 18.68 -10.03 2.54
N CYS A 231 19.19 -9.82 3.73
CA CYS A 231 19.85 -10.80 4.57
C CYS A 231 19.16 -10.89 5.95
N THR A 232 19.29 -11.96 6.68
CA THR A 232 19.82 -13.27 6.43
C THR A 232 18.74 -14.14 5.80
N PRO A 233 19.07 -15.15 4.94
CA PRO A 233 18.06 -16.00 4.28
C PRO A 233 17.06 -16.66 5.24
N LEU A 234 15.79 -16.82 4.82
CA LEU A 234 14.72 -17.42 5.64
C LEU A 234 14.97 -18.91 5.95
N ALA A 235 15.76 -19.59 5.12
CA ALA A 235 16.16 -20.99 5.39
C ALA A 235 17.07 -21.13 6.61
N LEU A 236 17.72 -20.05 7.07
CA LEU A 236 18.55 -20.05 8.26
C LEU A 236 17.73 -19.81 9.52
N PRO A 237 18.13 -20.38 10.69
CA PRO A 237 17.36 -20.30 11.92
C PRO A 237 17.00 -18.87 12.35
N PHE A 238 15.79 -18.71 12.87
CA PHE A 238 15.34 -17.51 13.58
C PHE A 238 14.26 -17.87 14.64
N PRO A 239 14.13 -17.09 15.73
CA PRO A 239 15.01 -16.00 16.11
C PRO A 239 16.37 -16.51 16.61
N VAL A 240 17.42 -15.69 16.44
CA VAL A 240 18.77 -15.97 16.95
C VAL A 240 19.20 -14.97 18.01
N GLN A 241 20.01 -15.45 18.96
CA GLN A 241 20.55 -14.62 20.04
C GLN A 241 21.67 -13.72 19.50
N VAL A 242 21.56 -12.41 19.74
CA VAL A 242 22.65 -11.43 19.64
C VAL A 242 23.18 -11.20 21.04
N ARG A 243 24.50 -11.25 21.22
CA ARG A 243 25.16 -11.00 22.49
C ARG A 243 25.57 -9.53 22.59
N GLN A 244 25.67 -9.01 23.81
CA GLN A 244 26.29 -7.71 24.01
C GLN A 244 27.72 -7.71 23.47
N GLY A 245 28.04 -6.71 22.64
CA GLY A 245 29.35 -6.57 22.01
C GLY A 245 29.45 -7.15 20.60
N ASP A 246 28.51 -7.98 20.17
CA ASP A 246 28.49 -8.53 18.81
C ASP A 246 28.51 -7.42 17.76
N LEU A 247 29.35 -7.60 16.73
CA LEU A 247 29.51 -6.68 15.60
C LEU A 247 28.77 -7.24 14.39
N ILE A 248 28.10 -6.36 13.65
CA ILE A 248 27.49 -6.69 12.36
C ILE A 248 27.89 -5.59 11.38
N GLU A 249 28.61 -5.98 10.34
CA GLU A 249 29.14 -5.08 9.33
C GLU A 249 28.78 -5.60 7.95
N GLN A 250 28.21 -4.74 7.12
CA GLN A 250 27.80 -5.10 5.75
C GLN A 250 27.99 -3.93 4.80
N SER A 251 28.09 -4.25 3.52
CA SER A 251 28.09 -3.24 2.47
C SER A 251 27.28 -3.66 1.25
N VAL A 252 26.71 -2.66 0.57
CA VAL A 252 26.11 -2.80 -0.75
C VAL A 252 26.84 -1.86 -1.70
N THR A 253 27.40 -2.43 -2.77
CA THR A 253 28.08 -1.66 -3.83
C THR A 253 27.30 -1.80 -5.12
N VAL A 254 26.94 -0.66 -5.72
CA VAL A 254 26.32 -0.59 -7.05
C VAL A 254 27.37 -0.09 -8.03
N LYS A 255 27.64 -0.89 -9.06
CA LYS A 255 28.58 -0.55 -10.13
C LYS A 255 27.86 -0.56 -11.47
N ILE A 256 27.94 0.55 -12.18
CA ILE A 256 27.41 0.63 -13.55
C ILE A 256 28.43 0.06 -14.53
N VAL A 257 27.95 -0.85 -15.37
CA VAL A 257 28.68 -1.40 -16.52
C VAL A 257 27.94 -0.98 -17.76
N ALA A 258 28.48 -0.01 -18.48
CA ALA A 258 27.87 0.54 -19.69
C ALA A 258 28.70 0.17 -20.91
N GLU A 259 28.08 -0.44 -21.91
CA GLU A 259 28.69 -0.70 -23.23
C GLU A 259 28.74 0.56 -24.08
N GLN A 260 27.84 1.52 -23.82
CA GLN A 260 27.75 2.81 -24.53
C GLN A 260 27.41 3.93 -23.53
N ARG A 261 27.86 5.16 -23.90
CA ARG A 261 27.51 6.34 -23.12
C ARG A 261 26.00 6.63 -23.25
N LEU A 262 25.28 6.57 -22.14
CA LEU A 262 23.88 6.98 -22.15
C LEU A 262 23.75 8.46 -22.52
N PRO A 263 22.82 8.83 -23.42
CA PRO A 263 22.47 10.22 -23.59
C PRO A 263 21.97 10.79 -22.26
N ALA A 264 22.38 12.03 -21.94
CA ALA A 264 21.82 12.72 -20.78
C ALA A 264 20.31 12.82 -20.97
N VAL A 265 19.54 12.36 -19.98
CA VAL A 265 18.10 12.55 -19.98
C VAL A 265 17.84 14.03 -19.75
N ASN A 266 17.35 14.72 -20.79
CA ASN A 266 16.88 16.09 -20.66
C ASN A 266 15.86 16.15 -19.54
N GLY A 267 15.96 17.16 -18.67
CA GLY A 267 15.23 17.30 -17.43
C GLY A 267 13.78 16.83 -17.50
N ALA A 268 13.34 16.10 -16.48
CA ALA A 268 11.98 15.57 -16.37
C ALA A 268 10.96 16.67 -16.68
N SER A 269 10.01 16.40 -17.56
CA SER A 269 8.88 17.30 -17.80
C SER A 269 8.22 17.66 -16.47
N LYS A 270 7.93 18.94 -16.27
CA LYS A 270 7.17 19.40 -15.10
C LYS A 270 5.70 18.96 -15.17
N GLU A 271 5.25 18.51 -16.34
CA GLU A 271 3.89 18.03 -16.56
C GLU A 271 3.82 16.50 -16.49
N VAL A 272 2.77 16.00 -15.85
CA VAL A 272 2.40 14.57 -15.88
C VAL A 272 1.40 14.34 -17.00
N LEU A 273 1.72 13.44 -17.93
CA LEU A 273 0.84 13.09 -19.04
C LEU A 273 -0.03 11.89 -18.67
N PHE A 274 -1.36 12.05 -18.85
CA PHE A 274 -2.31 10.95 -18.80
C PHE A 274 -2.77 10.58 -20.20
N THR A 275 -2.82 9.27 -20.47
CA THR A 275 -3.27 8.74 -21.77
C THR A 275 -4.24 7.59 -21.53
N ASN A 276 -5.43 7.67 -22.13
CA ASN A 276 -6.39 6.58 -22.08
C ASN A 276 -5.90 5.40 -22.91
N GLY A 277 -5.89 4.22 -22.31
CA GLY A 277 -5.69 2.94 -23.02
C GLY A 277 -6.95 2.49 -23.75
N SER A 278 -6.85 1.36 -24.44
CA SER A 278 -7.97 0.69 -25.10
C SER A 278 -8.70 -0.29 -24.17
N SER A 279 -8.05 -0.72 -23.10
CA SER A 279 -8.60 -1.70 -22.16
C SER A 279 -9.72 -1.10 -21.32
N LYS A 280 -10.82 -1.87 -21.20
CA LYS A 280 -11.96 -1.53 -20.34
C LYS A 280 -12.28 -2.70 -19.42
N THR A 281 -12.56 -2.37 -18.16
CA THR A 281 -12.95 -3.35 -17.15
C THR A 281 -14.24 -2.91 -16.46
N LYS A 282 -14.94 -3.85 -15.83
CA LYS A 282 -16.08 -3.49 -14.99
C LYS A 282 -15.59 -2.81 -13.72
N LEU A 283 -16.27 -1.72 -13.33
CA LEU A 283 -16.06 -1.12 -12.03
C LEU A 283 -16.40 -2.16 -10.94
N PRO A 284 -15.48 -2.49 -10.00
CA PRO A 284 -15.75 -3.45 -8.94
C PRO A 284 -16.89 -2.98 -8.04
N ARG A 285 -17.60 -3.92 -7.42
CA ARG A 285 -18.58 -3.57 -6.38
C ARG A 285 -17.85 -3.03 -5.16
N ILE A 286 -18.11 -1.77 -4.80
CA ILE A 286 -17.50 -1.14 -3.64
C ILE A 286 -18.37 -1.37 -2.39
N GLY A 287 -17.77 -1.88 -1.33
CA GLY A 287 -18.37 -2.05 -0.01
C GLY A 287 -17.57 -1.37 1.08
N LEU A 288 -18.09 -1.40 2.30
CA LEU A 288 -17.46 -0.85 3.51
C LEU A 288 -17.50 -1.88 4.63
N GLY A 289 -16.60 -1.77 5.60
CA GLY A 289 -16.70 -2.49 6.87
C GLY A 289 -17.89 -1.97 7.68
N TYR A 290 -18.65 -2.88 8.29
CA TYR A 290 -19.72 -2.51 9.21
C TYR A 290 -19.15 -1.91 10.50
N SER A 291 -19.71 -0.78 10.90
CA SER A 291 -19.39 -0.17 12.20
C SER A 291 -20.65 -0.06 13.04
N PRO A 292 -20.61 -0.43 14.35
CA PRO A 292 -21.72 -0.19 15.26
C PRO A 292 -22.14 1.29 15.26
N SER A 293 -23.44 1.55 15.31
CA SER A 293 -24.00 2.92 15.36
C SER A 293 -23.69 3.78 14.12
N MET A 294 -23.34 3.18 12.97
CA MET A 294 -23.10 3.90 11.74
C MET A 294 -24.39 4.61 11.29
N PRO A 295 -24.31 5.86 10.80
CA PRO A 295 -25.45 6.58 10.22
C PRO A 295 -25.78 6.05 8.80
N ALA A 296 -26.79 6.63 8.18
CA ALA A 296 -27.09 6.38 6.78
C ALA A 296 -25.90 6.78 5.89
N LEU A 297 -25.51 5.89 4.97
CA LEU A 297 -24.33 6.05 4.12
C LEU A 297 -24.55 7.03 2.94
N GLY A 298 -25.80 7.35 2.62
CA GLY A 298 -26.14 8.36 1.62
C GLY A 298 -25.52 8.10 0.25
N ALA A 299 -24.71 9.04 -0.22
CA ALA A 299 -24.08 9.00 -1.55
C ALA A 299 -23.07 7.87 -1.75
N LEU A 300 -22.61 7.19 -0.69
CA LEU A 300 -21.68 6.07 -0.82
C LEU A 300 -22.30 4.86 -1.53
N ASN A 301 -23.62 4.68 -1.43
CA ASN A 301 -24.35 3.59 -2.11
C ASN A 301 -23.59 2.25 -2.07
N ALA A 302 -23.13 1.85 -0.88
CA ALA A 302 -22.28 0.68 -0.69
C ALA A 302 -22.98 -0.59 -1.19
N ALA A 303 -22.33 -1.38 -2.02
CA ALA A 303 -22.87 -2.62 -2.55
C ALA A 303 -23.05 -3.68 -1.45
N HIS A 304 -22.18 -3.66 -0.45
CA HIS A 304 -22.20 -4.57 0.69
C HIS A 304 -21.57 -3.93 1.93
N LEU A 305 -21.92 -4.47 3.08
CA LEU A 305 -21.27 -4.22 4.36
C LEU A 305 -20.58 -5.49 4.82
N ARG A 306 -19.27 -5.43 5.03
CA ARG A 306 -18.48 -6.53 5.59
C ARG A 306 -18.65 -6.58 7.10
N VAL A 307 -18.95 -7.78 7.61
CA VAL A 307 -19.07 -8.06 9.05
C VAL A 307 -18.18 -9.24 9.40
N ASP A 308 -17.25 -9.04 10.31
CA ASP A 308 -16.38 -10.11 10.82
C ASP A 308 -17.11 -10.84 11.96
N LEU A 309 -17.43 -12.12 11.78
CA LEU A 309 -18.16 -12.96 12.74
C LEU A 309 -17.26 -14.11 13.23
N LYS A 310 -16.84 -14.06 14.48
CA LYS A 310 -16.23 -15.20 15.17
C LYS A 310 -17.33 -16.12 15.64
N LEU A 311 -17.52 -17.27 15.00
CA LEU A 311 -18.69 -18.10 15.22
C LEU A 311 -18.68 -18.81 16.57
N ASN A 312 -17.51 -18.93 17.21
CA ASN A 312 -17.35 -19.41 18.59
C ASN A 312 -17.56 -18.32 19.67
N ASP A 313 -17.85 -17.06 19.26
CA ASP A 313 -18.18 -15.96 20.18
C ASP A 313 -19.69 -15.91 20.38
N ALA A 314 -20.17 -16.00 21.64
CA ALA A 314 -21.60 -15.93 21.98
C ALA A 314 -22.28 -14.62 21.56
N GLY A 315 -21.50 -13.54 21.31
CA GLY A 315 -22.00 -12.24 20.89
C GLY A 315 -22.27 -12.10 19.38
N TYR A 316 -21.83 -13.06 18.54
CA TYR A 316 -21.97 -12.93 17.10
C TYR A 316 -23.43 -12.80 16.60
N PRO A 317 -24.45 -13.47 17.20
CA PRO A 317 -25.82 -13.33 16.70
C PRO A 317 -26.37 -11.91 16.85
N GLU A 318 -26.05 -11.24 17.95
CA GLU A 318 -26.45 -9.84 18.16
C GLU A 318 -25.69 -8.89 17.21
N LEU A 319 -24.39 -9.12 16.99
CA LEU A 319 -23.62 -8.38 15.98
C LEU A 319 -24.23 -8.56 14.59
N LEU A 320 -24.58 -9.79 14.20
CA LEU A 320 -25.22 -10.09 12.92
C LEU A 320 -26.58 -9.38 12.80
N ARG A 321 -27.40 -9.42 13.85
CA ARG A 321 -28.71 -8.77 13.86
C ARG A 321 -28.59 -7.25 13.64
N ARG A 322 -27.67 -6.59 14.33
CA ARG A 322 -27.41 -5.15 14.17
C ARG A 322 -26.87 -4.83 12.77
N ALA A 323 -25.95 -5.64 12.29
CA ALA A 323 -25.37 -5.46 10.96
C ALA A 323 -26.43 -5.65 9.85
N ALA A 324 -27.34 -6.62 10.02
CA ALA A 324 -28.44 -6.83 9.08
C ALA A 324 -29.41 -5.64 9.04
N ALA A 325 -29.72 -5.05 10.19
CA ALA A 325 -30.53 -3.82 10.26
C ALA A 325 -29.81 -2.65 9.56
N GLY A 326 -28.51 -2.46 9.79
CA GLY A 326 -27.69 -1.45 9.13
C GLY A 326 -27.59 -1.66 7.61
N ALA A 327 -27.41 -2.90 7.15
CA ALA A 327 -27.39 -3.25 5.74
C ALA A 327 -28.74 -2.95 5.05
N THR A 328 -29.84 -3.33 5.69
CA THR A 328 -31.21 -3.07 5.20
C THR A 328 -31.47 -1.57 5.07
N ALA A 329 -31.14 -0.77 6.10
CA ALA A 329 -31.31 0.68 6.09
C ALA A 329 -30.51 1.35 4.96
N ASN A 330 -29.38 0.77 4.57
CA ASN A 330 -28.51 1.28 3.51
C ASN A 330 -28.68 0.57 2.16
N ARG A 331 -29.66 -0.32 2.01
CA ARG A 331 -29.92 -1.13 0.81
C ARG A 331 -28.69 -1.95 0.36
N ALA A 332 -27.76 -2.22 1.28
CA ALA A 332 -26.56 -3.02 1.04
C ALA A 332 -26.81 -4.51 1.28
N GLY A 333 -26.00 -5.38 0.68
CA GLY A 333 -25.93 -6.79 1.06
C GLY A 333 -24.95 -7.00 2.22
N LEU A 334 -25.04 -8.14 2.90
CA LEU A 334 -24.04 -8.51 3.92
C LEU A 334 -22.90 -9.31 3.27
N GLU A 335 -21.65 -8.87 3.44
CA GLU A 335 -20.47 -9.70 3.25
C GLU A 335 -20.09 -10.26 4.64
N LEU A 336 -20.37 -11.54 4.87
CA LEU A 336 -20.11 -12.18 6.15
C LEU A 336 -18.75 -12.86 6.12
N ALA A 337 -17.77 -12.27 6.80
CA ALA A 337 -16.44 -12.85 7.02
C ALA A 337 -16.51 -13.74 8.28
N LEU A 338 -16.57 -15.05 8.04
CA LEU A 338 -16.82 -16.07 9.05
C LEU A 338 -15.49 -16.63 9.55
N PHE A 339 -15.26 -16.56 10.84
CA PHE A 339 -14.13 -17.17 11.51
C PHE A 339 -14.60 -18.41 12.24
N VAL A 340 -14.35 -19.59 11.65
CA VAL A 340 -14.74 -20.89 12.21
C VAL A 340 -13.65 -21.45 13.09
N SER A 341 -14.04 -22.24 14.09
CA SER A 341 -13.17 -23.06 14.92
C SER A 341 -13.14 -24.51 14.44
N ASN A 342 -12.55 -25.40 15.23
CA ASN A 342 -12.60 -26.85 14.97
C ASN A 342 -14.02 -27.43 15.06
N ASP A 343 -14.97 -26.73 15.72
CA ASP A 343 -16.38 -27.09 15.82
C ASP A 343 -17.23 -26.50 14.68
N ALA A 344 -16.62 -26.19 13.56
CA ALA A 344 -17.19 -25.49 12.41
C ALA A 344 -18.54 -26.04 11.94
N GLU A 345 -18.79 -27.35 12.06
CA GLU A 345 -20.06 -27.93 11.60
C GLU A 345 -21.26 -27.43 12.43
N ALA A 346 -21.11 -27.42 13.76
CA ALA A 346 -22.13 -26.89 14.65
C ALA A 346 -22.32 -25.38 14.49
N GLU A 347 -21.22 -24.66 14.39
CA GLU A 347 -21.16 -23.21 14.15
C GLU A 347 -21.88 -22.81 12.86
N LEU A 348 -21.58 -23.48 11.75
CA LEU A 348 -22.17 -23.20 10.43
C LEU A 348 -23.65 -23.58 10.36
N LYS A 349 -24.08 -24.66 11.03
CA LYS A 349 -25.50 -25.02 11.18
C LYS A 349 -26.28 -23.96 11.96
N ALA A 350 -25.70 -23.41 13.02
CA ALA A 350 -26.32 -22.34 13.81
C ALA A 350 -26.42 -21.05 12.99
N LEU A 351 -25.34 -20.69 12.29
CA LEU A 351 -25.29 -19.50 11.42
C LEU A 351 -26.32 -19.59 10.28
N ALA A 352 -26.47 -20.76 9.65
CA ALA A 352 -27.44 -20.96 8.56
C ALA A 352 -28.86 -20.62 8.98
N LYS A 353 -29.23 -20.94 10.24
CA LYS A 353 -30.54 -20.57 10.82
C LYS A 353 -30.64 -19.05 11.02
N SER A 354 -29.58 -18.43 11.52
CA SER A 354 -29.53 -16.98 11.81
C SER A 354 -29.48 -16.11 10.56
N THR A 355 -29.04 -16.63 9.42
CA THR A 355 -28.96 -15.90 8.13
C THR A 355 -30.19 -16.10 7.24
N ALA A 356 -31.14 -16.96 7.64
CA ALA A 356 -32.36 -17.21 6.89
C ALA A 356 -33.14 -15.89 6.70
N GLY A 357 -33.47 -15.57 5.43
CA GLY A 357 -34.18 -14.33 5.07
C GLY A 357 -33.32 -13.06 5.02
N LEU A 358 -32.04 -13.12 5.39
CA LEU A 358 -31.13 -11.97 5.26
C LEU A 358 -30.60 -11.83 3.82
N ARG A 359 -30.38 -10.60 3.41
CA ARG A 359 -29.72 -10.29 2.12
C ARG A 359 -28.21 -10.48 2.24
N VAL A 360 -27.72 -11.71 2.16
CA VAL A 360 -26.29 -12.04 2.16
C VAL A 360 -25.75 -11.89 0.75
N ALA A 361 -24.76 -11.02 0.57
CA ALA A 361 -24.07 -10.84 -0.70
C ALA A 361 -23.08 -11.99 -0.97
N ARG A 362 -22.40 -12.47 0.09
CA ARG A 362 -21.49 -13.62 0.09
C ARG A 362 -21.02 -13.99 1.50
N TYR A 363 -20.55 -15.22 1.63
CA TYR A 363 -19.83 -15.71 2.79
C TYR A 363 -18.34 -15.81 2.44
N LEU A 364 -17.47 -15.26 3.29
CA LEU A 364 -16.01 -15.45 3.24
C LEU A 364 -15.62 -16.31 4.44
N VAL A 365 -15.14 -17.53 4.21
CA VAL A 365 -14.86 -18.50 5.26
C VAL A 365 -13.37 -18.51 5.58
N PHE A 366 -13.03 -18.31 6.84
CA PHE A 366 -11.68 -18.34 7.40
C PHE A 366 -11.66 -19.25 8.63
N HIS A 367 -10.55 -19.94 8.85
CA HIS A 367 -10.34 -20.69 10.09
C HIS A 367 -9.51 -19.84 11.06
N ASN A 368 -9.81 -19.93 12.37
CA ASN A 368 -9.15 -19.10 13.39
C ASN A 368 -7.63 -19.27 13.40
N ASP A 369 -7.14 -20.48 13.18
CA ASP A 369 -5.73 -20.85 13.34
C ASP A 369 -4.98 -21.07 12.02
N GLU A 370 -5.68 -21.01 10.86
CA GLU A 370 -5.05 -21.22 9.55
C GLU A 370 -4.76 -19.87 8.85
N PRO A 371 -3.59 -19.69 8.23
CA PRO A 371 -3.28 -18.48 7.48
C PRO A 371 -4.10 -18.33 6.19
N ALA A 372 -4.50 -19.46 5.59
CA ALA A 372 -5.43 -19.54 4.46
C ALA A 372 -6.40 -20.70 4.69
N THR A 373 -7.63 -20.56 4.23
CA THR A 373 -8.72 -21.50 4.53
C THR A 373 -8.51 -22.84 3.83
N GLY A 374 -8.38 -23.90 4.61
CA GLY A 374 -8.28 -25.27 4.11
C GLY A 374 -9.57 -25.78 3.45
N GLU A 375 -9.41 -26.72 2.51
CA GLU A 375 -10.49 -27.32 1.72
C GLU A 375 -11.62 -27.89 2.60
N LYS A 376 -11.30 -28.54 3.71
CA LYS A 376 -12.24 -29.14 4.66
C LYS A 376 -13.32 -28.14 5.11
N TRP A 377 -12.92 -26.94 5.47
CA TRP A 377 -13.82 -25.91 5.98
C TRP A 377 -14.70 -25.32 4.89
N LEU A 378 -14.15 -25.17 3.68
CA LEU A 378 -14.90 -24.69 2.51
C LEU A 378 -15.98 -25.68 2.08
N ARG A 379 -15.67 -26.97 2.03
CA ARG A 379 -16.68 -28.01 1.74
C ARG A 379 -17.80 -28.03 2.79
N MET A 380 -17.42 -27.92 4.07
CA MET A 380 -18.38 -27.87 5.17
C MET A 380 -19.27 -26.62 5.08
N ALA A 381 -18.70 -25.45 4.81
CA ALA A 381 -19.47 -24.23 4.62
C ALA A 381 -20.46 -24.34 3.46
N ARG A 382 -20.06 -24.89 2.32
CA ARG A 382 -20.95 -25.11 1.15
C ARG A 382 -22.05 -26.10 1.44
N LEU A 383 -21.86 -27.05 2.35
CA LEU A 383 -22.89 -28.00 2.77
C LEU A 383 -24.02 -27.27 3.52
N HIS A 384 -23.68 -26.36 4.42
CA HIS A 384 -24.65 -25.74 5.35
C HIS A 384 -25.14 -24.36 4.89
N LEU A 385 -24.31 -23.54 4.23
CA LEU A 385 -24.65 -22.19 3.79
C LEU A 385 -25.22 -22.21 2.37
N LYS A 386 -26.41 -21.69 2.21
CA LYS A 386 -27.15 -21.64 0.93
C LYS A 386 -27.56 -20.19 0.62
N GLY A 387 -27.99 -19.95 -0.63
CA GLY A 387 -28.58 -18.69 -1.05
C GLY A 387 -27.58 -17.55 -1.37
N ALA A 388 -26.27 -17.74 -1.11
CA ALA A 388 -25.24 -16.79 -1.47
C ALA A 388 -23.91 -17.50 -1.78
N PRO A 389 -23.01 -16.88 -2.59
CA PRO A 389 -21.71 -17.44 -2.90
C PRO A 389 -20.84 -17.68 -1.66
N VAL A 390 -20.12 -18.80 -1.65
CA VAL A 390 -19.15 -19.16 -0.60
C VAL A 390 -17.74 -18.95 -1.13
N GLY A 391 -16.99 -18.05 -0.52
CA GLY A 391 -15.61 -17.74 -0.82
C GLY A 391 -14.64 -18.26 0.22
N GLY A 392 -13.41 -18.48 -0.23
CA GLY A 392 -12.27 -18.84 0.60
C GLY A 392 -11.05 -17.98 0.26
N GLY A 393 -9.93 -18.33 0.85
CA GLY A 393 -8.67 -17.62 0.69
C GLY A 393 -8.10 -17.22 2.05
N THR A 394 -7.89 -15.95 2.29
CA THR A 394 -7.28 -15.51 3.54
C THR A 394 -7.87 -14.19 4.03
N ASN A 395 -7.90 -14.02 5.35
CA ASN A 395 -8.17 -12.73 6.00
C ASN A 395 -6.89 -11.88 6.14
N GLN A 396 -5.77 -12.40 5.65
CA GLN A 396 -4.46 -11.77 5.65
C GLN A 396 -4.12 -11.23 4.26
N TYR A 397 -2.85 -11.28 3.84
CA TYR A 397 -2.36 -10.69 2.60
C TYR A 397 -2.42 -11.65 1.42
N PHE A 398 -2.11 -11.13 0.24
CA PHE A 398 -2.03 -11.95 -0.97
C PHE A 398 -0.99 -13.09 -0.82
N ALA A 399 0.07 -12.87 -0.05
CA ALA A 399 1.11 -13.87 0.21
C ALA A 399 0.54 -15.22 0.66
N GLU A 400 -0.41 -15.21 1.60
CA GLU A 400 -1.01 -16.43 2.14
C GLU A 400 -1.87 -17.14 1.07
N LEU A 401 -2.65 -16.39 0.31
CA LEU A 401 -3.44 -16.93 -0.81
C LEU A 401 -2.53 -17.50 -1.91
N ASN A 402 -1.43 -16.81 -2.24
CA ASN A 402 -0.50 -17.23 -3.29
C ASN A 402 0.27 -18.50 -2.92
N ARG A 403 0.57 -18.69 -1.63
CA ARG A 403 1.27 -19.87 -1.09
C ARG A 403 0.34 -21.06 -0.87
N ALA A 404 -0.91 -20.80 -0.43
CA ALA A 404 -1.92 -21.82 -0.16
C ALA A 404 -3.14 -21.63 -1.07
N ARG A 405 -2.96 -21.95 -2.34
CA ARG A 405 -3.98 -21.79 -3.38
C ARG A 405 -5.18 -22.70 -3.12
N PRO A 406 -6.42 -22.17 -3.13
CA PRO A 406 -7.60 -22.99 -2.86
C PRO A 406 -7.92 -23.95 -3.99
N VAL A 407 -8.55 -25.07 -3.64
CA VAL A 407 -9.15 -26.01 -4.61
C VAL A 407 -10.38 -25.34 -5.22
N LEU A 408 -10.38 -25.10 -6.53
CA LEU A 408 -11.35 -24.25 -7.23
C LEU A 408 -12.80 -24.72 -7.13
N GLU A 409 -13.03 -26.04 -7.02
CA GLU A 409 -14.36 -26.65 -6.87
C GLU A 409 -15.00 -26.34 -5.53
N THR A 410 -14.20 -25.94 -4.53
CA THR A 410 -14.67 -25.66 -3.17
C THR A 410 -15.09 -24.22 -2.96
N ILE A 411 -14.80 -23.32 -3.89
CA ILE A 411 -15.09 -21.90 -3.77
C ILE A 411 -15.91 -21.37 -4.97
N ASP A 412 -16.74 -20.38 -4.71
CA ASP A 412 -17.38 -19.57 -5.76
C ASP A 412 -16.57 -18.30 -6.06
N LEU A 413 -15.77 -17.83 -5.13
CA LEU A 413 -14.87 -16.67 -5.24
C LEU A 413 -13.69 -16.83 -4.28
N ALA A 414 -12.60 -16.11 -4.56
CA ALA A 414 -11.46 -16.00 -3.64
C ALA A 414 -11.39 -14.60 -3.01
N ALA A 415 -10.87 -14.53 -1.77
CA ALA A 415 -10.69 -13.27 -1.06
C ALA A 415 -9.33 -13.17 -0.36
N TYR A 416 -8.79 -11.94 -0.30
CA TYR A 416 -7.65 -11.56 0.54
C TYR A 416 -7.74 -10.08 0.90
N SER A 417 -6.99 -9.65 1.92
CA SER A 417 -6.94 -8.24 2.32
C SER A 417 -5.69 -7.53 1.80
N ILE A 418 -5.76 -6.20 1.76
CA ILE A 418 -4.65 -5.33 1.36
C ILE A 418 -4.46 -4.23 2.40
N ASN A 419 -3.21 -3.95 2.74
CA ASN A 419 -2.79 -2.69 3.32
C ASN A 419 -1.37 -2.36 2.84
N PRO A 420 -1.00 -1.07 2.68
CA PRO A 420 0.29 -0.69 2.14
C PRO A 420 1.42 -0.62 3.18
N GLN A 421 1.15 -0.93 4.45
CA GLN A 421 2.08 -0.71 5.56
C GLN A 421 2.55 -2.02 6.20
N VAL A 422 2.95 -3.00 5.40
CA VAL A 422 3.54 -4.23 5.92
C VAL A 422 5.02 -4.03 6.26
N HIS A 423 5.76 -3.32 5.41
CA HIS A 423 7.21 -3.15 5.54
C HIS A 423 7.67 -1.69 5.69
N ALA A 424 6.92 -0.74 5.18
CA ALA A 424 7.24 0.69 5.23
C ALA A 424 6.00 1.52 5.57
N PHE A 425 6.21 2.68 6.19
CA PHE A 425 5.12 3.46 6.81
C PHE A 425 5.05 4.91 6.30
N ASP A 426 6.02 5.32 5.50
CA ASP A 426 6.11 6.66 4.92
C ASP A 426 5.20 6.83 3.69
N ASN A 427 4.87 8.07 3.36
CA ASN A 427 3.94 8.37 2.27
C ASN A 427 4.45 7.93 0.90
N LEU A 428 5.76 8.03 0.63
CA LEU A 428 6.34 7.62 -0.64
C LEU A 428 6.18 6.13 -0.86
N SER A 429 6.49 5.29 0.14
CA SER A 429 6.27 3.84 0.07
C SER A 429 4.81 3.49 -0.15
N LEU A 430 3.87 4.18 0.53
CA LEU A 430 2.44 3.93 0.33
C LEU A 430 2.00 4.22 -1.11
N VAL A 431 2.57 5.24 -1.74
CA VAL A 431 2.30 5.56 -3.15
C VAL A 431 2.93 4.55 -4.10
N GLU A 432 4.18 4.14 -3.84
CA GLU A 432 4.88 3.11 -4.62
C GLU A 432 4.10 1.80 -4.67
N ASN A 433 3.41 1.45 -3.59
CA ASN A 433 2.66 0.22 -3.42
C ASN A 433 1.32 0.20 -4.19
N LEU A 434 0.84 1.33 -4.70
CA LEU A 434 -0.47 1.41 -5.36
C LEU A 434 -0.59 0.49 -6.58
N SER A 435 0.39 0.53 -7.48
CA SER A 435 0.33 -0.26 -8.73
C SER A 435 0.40 -1.77 -8.47
N SER A 436 1.11 -2.19 -7.43
CA SER A 436 1.28 -3.60 -7.05
C SER A 436 0.00 -4.25 -6.52
N GLN A 437 -0.98 -3.47 -6.09
CA GLN A 437 -2.32 -3.98 -5.79
C GLN A 437 -2.94 -4.66 -7.01
N GLY A 438 -2.78 -4.06 -8.20
CA GLY A 438 -3.21 -4.67 -9.47
C GLY A 438 -2.42 -5.93 -9.82
N ASP A 439 -1.10 -5.98 -9.50
CA ASP A 439 -0.26 -7.15 -9.77
C ASP A 439 -0.73 -8.37 -8.98
N THR A 440 -1.19 -8.19 -7.74
CA THR A 440 -1.75 -9.28 -6.93
C THR A 440 -3.00 -9.87 -7.58
N VAL A 441 -3.89 -9.03 -8.11
CA VAL A 441 -5.12 -9.48 -8.82
C VAL A 441 -4.75 -10.21 -10.11
N ARG A 442 -3.83 -9.67 -10.93
CA ARG A 442 -3.36 -10.32 -12.16
C ARG A 442 -2.71 -11.66 -11.89
N SER A 443 -1.91 -11.76 -10.82
CA SER A 443 -1.28 -13.01 -10.40
C SER A 443 -2.28 -14.02 -9.88
N ALA A 444 -3.25 -13.59 -9.05
CA ALA A 444 -4.33 -14.43 -8.57
C ALA A 444 -5.16 -15.01 -9.74
N ARG A 445 -5.40 -14.23 -10.78
CA ARG A 445 -6.17 -14.64 -11.97
C ARG A 445 -5.58 -15.87 -12.65
N GLN A 446 -4.25 -16.08 -12.60
CA GLN A 446 -3.59 -17.21 -13.25
C GLN A 446 -3.98 -18.57 -12.63
N PHE A 447 -4.17 -18.62 -11.31
CA PHE A 447 -4.55 -19.87 -10.65
C PHE A 447 -6.03 -19.92 -10.25
N LEU A 448 -6.75 -18.80 -10.24
CA LEU A 448 -8.18 -18.75 -9.96
C LEU A 448 -9.06 -18.84 -11.23
N GLY A 449 -8.47 -18.69 -12.42
CA GLY A 449 -9.20 -18.71 -13.69
C GLY A 449 -10.28 -17.63 -13.74
N THR A 450 -11.53 -18.01 -13.95
CA THR A 450 -12.68 -17.08 -14.04
C THR A 450 -13.34 -16.77 -12.70
N LYS A 451 -12.89 -17.36 -11.59
CA LYS A 451 -13.48 -17.13 -10.26
C LYS A 451 -13.38 -15.65 -9.89
N PRO A 452 -14.44 -15.02 -9.35
CA PRO A 452 -14.39 -13.65 -8.88
C PRO A 452 -13.33 -13.49 -7.77
N ILE A 453 -12.64 -12.34 -7.79
CA ILE A 453 -11.64 -11.98 -6.78
C ILE A 453 -12.19 -10.81 -5.97
N ALA A 454 -12.34 -11.01 -4.66
CA ALA A 454 -12.77 -10.00 -3.71
C ALA A 454 -11.58 -9.51 -2.89
N ILE A 455 -11.31 -8.21 -2.93
CA ILE A 455 -10.32 -7.59 -2.06
C ILE A 455 -11.05 -7.11 -0.81
N SER A 456 -10.85 -7.80 0.29
CA SER A 456 -11.68 -7.55 1.47
C SER A 456 -10.94 -7.80 2.80
N PRO A 457 -10.65 -6.70 3.57
CA PRO A 457 -10.78 -5.31 3.18
C PRO A 457 -9.48 -4.71 2.66
N VAL A 458 -9.56 -3.51 2.08
CA VAL A 458 -8.45 -2.58 1.90
C VAL A 458 -8.44 -1.61 3.07
N THR A 459 -7.29 -1.45 3.74
CA THR A 459 -7.10 -0.49 4.85
C THR A 459 -5.76 0.22 4.69
N LEU A 460 -5.60 1.44 5.21
CA LEU A 460 -4.32 2.15 5.15
C LEU A 460 -3.27 1.52 6.10
N ARG A 461 -3.71 0.89 7.19
CA ARG A 461 -2.86 0.22 8.17
C ARG A 461 -3.35 -1.20 8.41
N PRO A 462 -2.48 -2.16 8.78
CA PRO A 462 -2.93 -3.49 9.20
C PRO A 462 -4.00 -3.39 10.26
N ARG A 463 -5.07 -4.18 10.15
CA ARG A 463 -6.15 -4.22 11.16
C ARG A 463 -5.68 -4.81 12.49
N PHE A 464 -4.73 -5.70 12.42
CA PHE A 464 -4.12 -6.37 13.58
C PHE A 464 -2.68 -6.76 13.25
N ASN A 465 -1.86 -6.90 14.28
CA ASN A 465 -0.52 -7.46 14.14
C ASN A 465 -0.62 -8.96 13.84
N GLN A 466 0.07 -9.42 12.79
CA GLN A 466 -0.03 -10.81 12.33
C GLN A 466 0.48 -11.84 13.36
N VAL A 467 1.44 -11.46 14.18
CA VAL A 467 2.05 -12.34 15.20
C VAL A 467 1.27 -12.28 16.51
N SER A 468 1.09 -11.08 17.08
CA SER A 468 0.44 -10.90 18.38
C SER A 468 -1.10 -10.97 18.31
N LYS A 469 -1.69 -10.90 17.09
CA LYS A 469 -3.13 -10.81 16.84
C LYS A 469 -3.83 -9.61 17.50
N GLN A 470 -3.07 -8.67 18.09
CA GLN A 470 -3.62 -7.47 18.70
C GLN A 470 -4.07 -6.46 17.64
N PRO A 471 -5.23 -5.79 17.84
CA PRO A 471 -5.70 -4.73 16.96
C PRO A 471 -4.67 -3.59 16.88
N THR A 472 -4.56 -2.96 15.72
CA THR A 472 -3.74 -1.77 15.52
C THR A 472 -4.59 -0.51 15.58
N ALA A 473 -3.99 0.62 15.96
CA ALA A 473 -4.67 1.90 15.93
C ALA A 473 -4.97 2.31 14.47
N PRO A 474 -6.08 3.03 14.21
CA PRO A 474 -6.38 3.58 12.90
C PRO A 474 -5.26 4.47 12.39
N ASP A 475 -5.07 4.51 11.08
CA ASP A 475 -4.09 5.39 10.45
C ASP A 475 -4.57 6.85 10.47
N PRO A 476 -3.76 7.81 10.94
CA PRO A 476 -4.16 9.21 10.97
C PRO A 476 -4.43 9.80 9.59
N ARG A 477 -3.83 9.25 8.52
CA ARG A 477 -4.08 9.67 7.13
C ARG A 477 -5.50 9.41 6.63
N MET A 478 -6.30 8.65 7.36
CA MET A 478 -7.73 8.50 7.07
C MET A 478 -8.46 9.86 6.98
N SER A 479 -8.04 10.82 7.78
CA SER A 479 -8.64 12.17 7.83
C SER A 479 -8.05 13.16 6.82
N SER A 480 -7.08 12.76 5.99
CA SER A 480 -6.27 13.66 5.18
C SER A 480 -6.60 13.61 3.69
N LEU A 481 -6.15 14.62 2.95
CA LEU A 481 -6.17 14.65 1.49
C LEU A 481 -5.30 13.54 0.89
N PHE A 482 -4.15 13.21 1.52
CA PHE A 482 -3.35 12.04 1.14
C PHE A 482 -4.18 10.75 1.14
N GLY A 483 -4.97 10.52 2.20
CA GLY A 483 -5.83 9.33 2.28
C GLY A 483 -6.86 9.26 1.15
N ALA A 484 -7.42 10.40 0.75
CA ALA A 484 -8.35 10.50 -0.38
C ALA A 484 -7.65 10.22 -1.71
N ALA A 485 -6.49 10.84 -1.97
CA ALA A 485 -5.70 10.63 -3.17
C ALA A 485 -5.25 9.16 -3.29
N TRP A 486 -4.69 8.59 -2.21
CA TRP A 486 -4.29 7.19 -2.17
C TRP A 486 -5.45 6.23 -2.45
N THR A 487 -6.65 6.52 -1.89
CA THR A 487 -7.86 5.72 -2.12
C THR A 487 -8.25 5.71 -3.60
N LEU A 488 -8.16 6.87 -4.29
CA LEU A 488 -8.40 6.92 -5.74
C LEU A 488 -7.42 6.04 -6.50
N GLY A 489 -6.12 6.10 -6.15
CA GLY A 489 -5.09 5.24 -6.74
C GLY A 489 -5.38 3.76 -6.54
N SER A 490 -5.78 3.36 -5.32
CA SER A 490 -6.18 1.99 -5.03
C SER A 490 -7.38 1.53 -5.88
N ILE A 491 -8.43 2.33 -5.96
CA ILE A 491 -9.61 2.04 -6.81
C ILE A 491 -9.19 1.87 -8.27
N LYS A 492 -8.35 2.78 -8.78
CA LYS A 492 -7.82 2.70 -10.15
C LYS A 492 -7.16 1.35 -10.43
N TYR A 493 -6.10 1.02 -9.69
CA TYR A 493 -5.30 -0.16 -9.99
C TYR A 493 -6.04 -1.48 -9.77
N LEU A 494 -6.89 -1.56 -8.76
CA LEU A 494 -7.75 -2.74 -8.52
C LEU A 494 -8.83 -2.89 -9.60
N SER A 495 -9.42 -1.78 -10.06
CA SER A 495 -10.42 -1.80 -11.13
C SER A 495 -9.81 -2.22 -12.46
N GLU A 496 -8.69 -1.61 -12.86
CA GLU A 496 -7.98 -1.91 -14.10
C GLU A 496 -7.44 -3.36 -14.12
N ALA A 497 -7.20 -3.96 -12.96
CA ALA A 497 -6.84 -5.38 -12.83
C ALA A 497 -8.05 -6.33 -12.77
N SER A 498 -9.28 -5.83 -12.90
CA SER A 498 -10.52 -6.62 -12.88
C SER A 498 -10.81 -7.31 -11.54
N ALA A 499 -10.57 -6.66 -10.42
CA ALA A 499 -11.12 -7.08 -9.15
C ALA A 499 -12.66 -7.07 -9.23
N ALA A 500 -13.32 -8.11 -8.71
CA ALA A 500 -14.79 -8.23 -8.81
C ALA A 500 -15.49 -7.36 -7.76
N SER A 501 -14.86 -7.18 -6.61
CA SER A 501 -15.35 -6.32 -5.54
C SER A 501 -14.21 -5.88 -4.63
N VAL A 502 -14.39 -4.71 -3.99
CA VAL A 502 -13.44 -4.18 -3.02
C VAL A 502 -14.21 -3.66 -1.81
N THR A 503 -13.81 -4.06 -0.62
CA THR A 503 -14.33 -3.52 0.65
C THR A 503 -13.30 -2.54 1.19
N TYR A 504 -13.67 -1.25 1.32
CA TYR A 504 -12.78 -0.21 1.86
C TYR A 504 -13.12 0.10 3.30
N TYR A 505 -12.09 0.20 4.16
CA TYR A 505 -12.18 0.78 5.50
C TYR A 505 -13.39 0.32 6.32
N GLU A 506 -13.68 1.06 7.39
CA GLU A 506 -14.94 0.99 8.13
C GLU A 506 -15.92 2.06 7.63
N ALA A 507 -17.20 1.87 7.86
CA ALA A 507 -18.21 2.85 7.48
C ALA A 507 -18.16 4.11 8.37
N PHE A 508 -17.85 3.94 9.66
CA PHE A 508 -17.98 5.00 10.66
C PHE A 508 -16.86 4.96 11.69
N GLY A 509 -16.50 6.11 12.26
CA GLY A 509 -15.50 6.28 13.30
C GLY A 509 -14.10 6.55 12.76
N LYS A 510 -13.07 6.43 13.62
CA LYS A 510 -11.68 6.79 13.29
C LYS A 510 -11.06 5.96 12.16
N ALA A 511 -11.49 4.72 11.97
CA ALA A 511 -11.08 3.86 10.86
C ALA A 511 -12.08 3.92 9.68
N GLY A 512 -13.11 4.75 9.80
CA GLY A 512 -14.21 4.86 8.85
C GLY A 512 -14.06 5.99 7.86
N VAL A 513 -15.11 6.17 7.05
CA VAL A 513 -15.21 7.26 6.07
C VAL A 513 -16.14 8.40 6.59
N LEU A 514 -17.04 8.09 7.51
CA LEU A 514 -17.88 9.06 8.23
C LEU A 514 -17.38 9.21 9.67
N THR A 515 -17.37 10.46 10.17
CA THR A 515 -16.93 10.77 11.54
C THR A 515 -18.10 11.10 12.45
N SER A 516 -19.18 11.64 11.89
CA SER A 516 -20.46 11.91 12.55
C SER A 516 -21.60 11.82 11.53
N VAL A 517 -22.82 12.14 11.94
CA VAL A 517 -23.98 12.19 11.04
C VAL A 517 -23.83 13.25 9.94
N ASP A 518 -23.11 14.33 10.24
CA ASP A 518 -22.97 15.50 9.37
C ASP A 518 -21.51 15.81 8.96
N ALA A 519 -20.55 15.00 9.39
CA ALA A 519 -19.14 15.19 9.04
C ALA A 519 -18.50 13.92 8.51
N VAL A 520 -17.58 14.10 7.54
CA VAL A 520 -16.93 13.01 6.82
C VAL A 520 -15.43 13.25 6.68
N PHE A 521 -14.67 12.20 6.40
CA PHE A 521 -13.29 12.34 5.92
C PHE A 521 -13.26 12.62 4.40
N PRO A 522 -12.17 13.20 3.85
CA PRO A 522 -12.03 13.45 2.41
C PRO A 522 -12.26 12.21 1.54
N ILE A 523 -11.88 11.02 2.04
CA ILE A 523 -12.08 9.71 1.41
C ILE A 523 -13.55 9.47 1.00
N TYR A 524 -14.51 9.98 1.81
CA TYR A 524 -15.94 9.87 1.52
C TYR A 524 -16.28 10.38 0.12
N HIS A 525 -15.72 11.51 -0.28
CA HIS A 525 -16.03 12.13 -1.57
C HIS A 525 -15.52 11.30 -2.74
N VAL A 526 -14.34 10.72 -2.61
CA VAL A 526 -13.78 9.81 -3.63
C VAL A 526 -14.68 8.59 -3.82
N LEU A 527 -15.05 7.93 -2.72
CA LEU A 527 -15.94 6.76 -2.77
C LEU A 527 -17.34 7.14 -3.30
N ALA A 528 -17.88 8.28 -2.92
CA ALA A 528 -19.18 8.74 -3.39
C ALA A 528 -19.18 9.11 -4.88
N ASP A 529 -18.09 9.69 -5.39
CA ASP A 529 -17.94 9.99 -6.82
C ASP A 529 -17.87 8.72 -7.65
N VAL A 530 -17.13 7.72 -7.18
CA VAL A 530 -17.05 6.40 -7.82
C VAL A 530 -18.39 5.66 -7.74
N ALA A 531 -19.10 5.73 -6.62
CA ALA A 531 -20.40 5.08 -6.42
C ALA A 531 -21.48 5.53 -7.42
N GLU A 532 -21.39 6.74 -7.95
CA GLU A 532 -22.28 7.23 -9.01
C GLU A 532 -22.19 6.39 -10.30
N PHE A 533 -21.05 5.71 -10.51
CA PHE A 533 -20.77 4.86 -11.65
C PHE A 533 -20.92 3.36 -11.33
N ALA A 534 -21.53 2.99 -10.20
CA ALA A 534 -21.74 1.59 -9.83
C ALA A 534 -22.43 0.82 -10.97
N GLY A 535 -21.83 -0.33 -11.37
CA GLY A 535 -22.25 -1.14 -12.51
C GLY A 535 -21.74 -0.62 -13.87
N GLY A 536 -20.96 0.44 -13.90
CA GLY A 536 -20.29 0.99 -15.09
C GLY A 536 -18.94 0.34 -15.38
N GLU A 537 -18.11 1.06 -16.11
CA GLU A 537 -16.80 0.60 -16.62
C GLU A 537 -15.70 1.60 -16.29
N VAL A 538 -14.49 1.06 -16.17
CA VAL A 538 -13.24 1.79 -16.02
C VAL A 538 -12.44 1.63 -17.31
N THR A 539 -11.97 2.72 -17.88
CA THR A 539 -10.98 2.71 -18.96
C THR A 539 -9.60 2.87 -18.34
N GLU A 540 -8.66 2.06 -18.76
CA GLU A 540 -7.26 2.15 -18.33
C GLU A 540 -6.68 3.54 -18.64
N VAL A 541 -5.93 4.10 -17.69
CA VAL A 541 -5.24 5.39 -17.83
C VAL A 541 -3.77 5.22 -17.46
N ALA A 542 -2.90 5.39 -18.44
CA ALA A 542 -1.46 5.46 -18.21
C ALA A 542 -1.07 6.84 -17.66
N SER A 543 -0.10 6.87 -16.75
CA SER A 543 0.54 8.08 -16.23
C SER A 543 2.02 8.06 -16.58
N SER A 544 2.56 9.19 -17.08
CA SER A 544 4.01 9.30 -17.34
C SER A 544 4.84 9.33 -16.05
N ASP A 545 4.23 9.66 -14.92
CA ASP A 545 4.83 9.57 -13.58
C ASP A 545 3.76 9.13 -12.56
N LYS A 546 3.63 7.81 -12.43
CA LYS A 546 2.63 7.17 -11.55
C LYS A 546 2.85 7.42 -10.05
N PHE A 547 4.03 7.92 -9.66
CA PHE A 547 4.33 8.27 -8.28
C PHE A 547 3.94 9.71 -7.94
N LYS A 548 3.76 10.55 -8.96
CA LYS A 548 3.27 11.93 -8.79
C LYS A 548 1.77 12.05 -8.93
N ALA A 549 1.19 11.40 -9.94
CA ALA A 549 -0.25 11.52 -10.17
C ALA A 549 -0.84 10.29 -10.88
N ALA A 550 -2.13 10.05 -10.65
CA ALA A 550 -2.90 9.04 -11.37
C ALA A 550 -4.28 9.56 -11.76
N GLY A 551 -4.79 9.02 -12.87
CA GLY A 551 -6.12 9.29 -13.39
C GLY A 551 -7.01 8.05 -13.35
N LEU A 552 -8.29 8.23 -13.08
CA LEU A 552 -9.36 7.24 -13.17
C LEU A 552 -10.42 7.72 -14.15
N TRP A 553 -10.69 6.95 -15.20
CA TRP A 553 -11.70 7.27 -16.19
C TRP A 553 -12.89 6.33 -16.06
N LEU A 554 -14.07 6.89 -15.80
CA LEU A 554 -15.31 6.17 -15.50
C LEU A 554 -16.37 6.40 -16.57
N SER A 555 -17.15 5.36 -16.89
CA SER A 555 -18.32 5.47 -17.75
C SER A 555 -19.47 4.57 -17.30
N LYS A 556 -20.70 5.06 -17.53
CA LYS A 556 -21.94 4.29 -17.32
C LYS A 556 -23.03 4.81 -18.26
N GLY A 557 -23.33 4.04 -19.31
CA GLY A 557 -24.18 4.52 -20.40
C GLY A 557 -23.56 5.76 -21.06
N THR A 558 -24.29 6.86 -21.09
CA THR A 558 -23.80 8.15 -21.62
C THR A 558 -23.00 8.97 -20.59
N LYS A 559 -23.12 8.64 -19.30
CA LYS A 559 -22.40 9.34 -18.22
C LYS A 559 -20.91 9.01 -18.25
N ARG A 560 -20.08 10.04 -18.16
CA ARG A 560 -18.60 9.92 -18.13
C ARG A 560 -18.04 10.80 -17.03
N CYS A 561 -16.90 10.45 -16.50
CA CYS A 561 -16.17 11.24 -15.50
C CYS A 561 -14.69 10.90 -15.54
N CYS A 562 -13.84 11.92 -15.45
CA CYS A 562 -12.41 11.77 -15.16
C CYS A 562 -12.16 12.22 -13.72
N ILE A 563 -11.34 11.46 -12.99
CA ILE A 563 -10.90 11.88 -11.65
C ILE A 563 -9.37 11.76 -11.62
N ALA A 564 -8.69 12.85 -11.27
CA ALA A 564 -7.23 12.91 -11.15
C ALA A 564 -6.84 13.09 -9.69
N ALA A 565 -5.77 12.43 -9.24
CA ALA A 565 -5.20 12.59 -7.91
C ALA A 565 -3.72 12.94 -7.99
N ASN A 566 -3.29 13.87 -7.15
CA ASN A 566 -1.90 14.19 -6.87
C ASN A 566 -1.43 13.38 -5.65
N PHE A 567 -0.33 12.64 -5.78
CA PHE A 567 0.25 11.83 -4.70
C PHE A 567 1.43 12.51 -4.01
N SER A 568 1.72 13.75 -4.36
CA SER A 568 2.89 14.48 -3.85
C SER A 568 2.49 15.70 -3.03
N ALA A 569 3.44 16.19 -2.23
CA ALA A 569 3.32 17.43 -1.49
C ALA A 569 3.55 18.70 -2.34
N GLU A 570 3.75 18.52 -3.64
CA GLU A 570 4.00 19.59 -4.60
C GLU A 570 2.80 19.76 -5.54
N VAL A 571 2.69 20.94 -6.12
CA VAL A 571 1.70 21.19 -7.18
C VAL A 571 2.11 20.40 -8.43
N GLN A 572 1.18 19.68 -9.02
CA GLN A 572 1.37 18.97 -10.28
C GLN A 572 0.49 19.57 -11.37
N VAL A 573 1.04 19.72 -12.57
CA VAL A 573 0.26 20.01 -13.78
C VAL A 573 0.07 18.70 -14.53
N VAL A 574 -1.17 18.32 -14.76
CA VAL A 574 -1.54 17.12 -15.49
C VAL A 574 -2.15 17.51 -16.82
N ARG A 575 -1.62 16.95 -17.90
CA ARG A 575 -2.22 17.01 -19.22
C ARG A 575 -2.84 15.66 -19.57
N TRP A 576 -4.15 15.62 -19.75
CA TRP A 576 -4.90 14.42 -20.09
C TRP A 576 -5.22 14.42 -21.58
N SER A 577 -4.43 13.67 -22.33
CA SER A 577 -4.57 13.58 -23.79
C SER A 577 -5.81 12.77 -24.16
N LYS A 578 -6.58 13.29 -25.10
CA LYS A 578 -7.79 12.62 -25.64
C LYS A 578 -8.76 12.17 -24.52
N ALA A 579 -8.97 13.02 -23.51
CA ALA A 579 -9.86 12.71 -22.40
C ALA A 579 -11.32 12.40 -22.84
N GLY A 580 -11.72 12.79 -24.06
CA GLY A 580 -13.04 12.47 -24.63
C GLY A 580 -14.23 13.11 -23.92
N MET A 581 -14.02 14.28 -23.30
CA MET A 581 -15.00 14.96 -22.42
C MET A 581 -15.80 16.07 -23.10
N GLY A 582 -15.51 16.40 -24.37
CA GLY A 582 -16.16 17.51 -25.09
C GLY A 582 -15.47 18.86 -24.89
N GLY A 583 -16.00 19.94 -25.51
CA GLY A 583 -15.36 21.26 -25.52
C GLY A 583 -15.50 22.04 -24.20
N ARG A 584 -16.45 21.71 -23.34
CA ARG A 584 -16.65 22.33 -22.00
C ARG A 584 -16.80 21.27 -20.95
N VAL A 585 -16.18 21.51 -19.79
CA VAL A 585 -16.20 20.61 -18.65
C VAL A 585 -16.47 21.35 -17.34
N ARG A 586 -16.98 20.63 -16.36
CA ARG A 586 -17.10 21.08 -14.98
C ARG A 586 -16.01 20.47 -14.14
N VAL A 587 -15.19 21.29 -13.52
CA VAL A 587 -14.06 20.88 -12.68
C VAL A 587 -14.38 21.16 -11.22
N LYS A 588 -14.31 20.12 -10.38
CA LYS A 588 -14.53 20.19 -8.94
C LYS A 588 -13.33 19.63 -8.20
N SER A 589 -12.74 20.45 -7.35
CA SER A 589 -11.52 20.08 -6.59
C SER A 589 -11.87 19.75 -5.14
N LEU A 590 -11.26 18.68 -4.64
CA LEU A 590 -11.12 18.35 -3.23
C LEU A 590 -9.65 18.58 -2.87
N ASP A 591 -9.36 19.70 -2.21
CA ASP A 591 -8.03 20.21 -1.94
C ASP A 591 -7.99 20.99 -0.62
N GLU A 592 -6.85 21.58 -0.27
CA GLU A 592 -6.66 22.33 0.97
C GLU A 592 -7.62 23.52 1.12
N HIS A 593 -8.09 24.12 0.01
CA HIS A 593 -9.02 25.25 0.04
C HIS A 593 -10.47 24.82 0.24
N THR A 594 -10.81 23.61 -0.16
CA THR A 594 -12.18 23.07 -0.07
C THR A 594 -12.35 22.08 1.09
N TYR A 595 -11.27 21.69 1.75
CA TYR A 595 -11.24 20.66 2.80
C TYR A 595 -12.28 20.91 3.90
N ALA A 596 -12.32 22.11 4.49
CA ALA A 596 -13.21 22.42 5.61
C ALA A 596 -14.69 22.29 5.23
N ASP A 597 -15.08 22.82 4.06
CA ASP A 597 -16.45 22.70 3.54
C ASP A 597 -16.78 21.24 3.17
N ALA A 598 -15.85 20.55 2.52
CA ALA A 598 -16.04 19.18 2.11
C ALA A 598 -16.25 18.24 3.32
N THR A 599 -15.47 18.42 4.37
CA THR A 599 -15.54 17.56 5.56
C THR A 599 -16.65 17.94 6.52
N GLY A 600 -16.89 19.24 6.75
CA GLY A 600 -17.87 19.74 7.71
C GLY A 600 -19.29 19.94 7.16
N LYS A 601 -19.44 20.11 5.82
CA LYS A 601 -20.72 20.31 5.14
C LYS A 601 -20.83 19.44 3.88
N PRO A 602 -20.69 18.13 3.98
CA PRO A 602 -20.51 17.24 2.83
C PRO A 602 -21.70 17.28 1.84
N LYS A 603 -22.93 17.40 2.31
CA LYS A 603 -24.13 17.46 1.46
C LYS A 603 -24.14 18.73 0.62
N GLU A 604 -23.90 19.88 1.26
CA GLU A 604 -23.84 21.18 0.59
C GLU A 604 -22.68 21.24 -0.40
N TRP A 605 -21.50 20.77 0.01
CA TRP A 605 -20.33 20.75 -0.86
C TRP A 605 -20.55 19.86 -2.08
N ARG A 606 -21.15 18.68 -1.93
CA ARG A 606 -21.47 17.79 -3.06
C ARG A 606 -22.51 18.39 -4.00
N ALA A 607 -23.47 19.15 -3.51
CA ALA A 607 -24.50 19.80 -4.32
C ALA A 607 -23.95 20.96 -5.17
N ARG A 608 -22.79 21.54 -4.82
CA ARG A 608 -22.16 22.62 -5.62
C ARG A 608 -21.72 22.09 -6.97
N LEU A 609 -22.06 22.79 -8.03
CA LEU A 609 -21.55 22.54 -9.37
C LEU A 609 -20.06 22.88 -9.44
N GLY A 610 -19.30 22.09 -10.19
CA GLY A 610 -17.92 22.40 -10.50
C GLY A 610 -17.78 23.67 -11.34
N ARG A 611 -16.59 24.29 -11.31
CA ARG A 611 -16.25 25.45 -12.16
C ARG A 611 -16.30 25.05 -13.63
N LEU A 612 -16.97 25.84 -14.46
CA LEU A 612 -17.00 25.63 -15.91
C LEU A 612 -15.65 26.04 -16.51
N VAL A 613 -15.08 25.18 -17.34
CA VAL A 613 -13.80 25.38 -18.01
C VAL A 613 -13.93 25.01 -19.48
N GLU A 614 -13.43 25.87 -20.35
CA GLU A 614 -13.28 25.55 -21.78
C GLU A 614 -12.08 24.59 -21.94
N MET A 615 -12.28 23.52 -22.69
CA MET A 615 -11.27 22.51 -22.93
C MET A 615 -10.69 22.69 -24.35
N GLY A 616 -9.37 22.67 -24.47
CA GLY A 616 -8.66 22.59 -25.74
C GLY A 616 -8.66 21.16 -26.33
N GLN A 617 -7.62 20.79 -27.05
CA GLN A 617 -7.44 19.41 -27.54
C GLN A 617 -7.23 18.43 -26.38
N ASP A 618 -6.48 18.86 -25.37
CA ASP A 618 -6.19 18.11 -24.14
C ASP A 618 -6.85 18.82 -22.95
N LEU A 619 -7.13 18.04 -21.92
CA LEU A 619 -7.59 18.54 -20.64
C LEU A 619 -6.38 18.83 -19.74
N GLU A 620 -6.16 20.11 -19.42
CA GLU A 620 -5.12 20.53 -18.50
C GLU A 620 -5.71 20.77 -17.11
N ILE A 621 -5.11 20.16 -16.08
CA ILE A 621 -5.54 20.23 -14.69
C ILE A 621 -4.36 20.56 -13.79
N THR A 622 -4.47 21.64 -13.00
CA THR A 622 -3.54 21.90 -11.90
C THR A 622 -4.04 21.21 -10.64
N LEU A 623 -3.23 20.36 -10.07
CA LEU A 623 -3.49 19.59 -8.84
C LEU A 623 -2.65 20.17 -7.70
N LEU A 624 -3.29 20.75 -6.69
CA LEU A 624 -2.62 21.13 -5.44
C LEU A 624 -2.09 19.87 -4.70
N PRO A 625 -1.25 20.04 -3.65
CA PRO A 625 -0.75 18.90 -2.88
C PRO A 625 -1.87 17.95 -2.42
N TYR A 626 -1.76 16.68 -2.81
CA TYR A 626 -2.74 15.61 -2.52
C TYR A 626 -4.18 15.90 -2.94
N ALA A 627 -4.39 16.85 -3.83
CA ALA A 627 -5.73 17.16 -4.35
C ALA A 627 -6.30 15.99 -5.15
N VAL A 628 -7.63 15.83 -5.06
CA VAL A 628 -8.42 14.99 -5.97
C VAL A 628 -9.35 15.89 -6.75
N VAL A 629 -9.26 15.83 -8.08
CA VAL A 629 -10.04 16.68 -8.98
C VAL A 629 -10.94 15.82 -9.85
N ARG A 630 -12.24 16.07 -9.76
CA ARG A 630 -13.27 15.47 -10.60
C ARG A 630 -13.58 16.37 -11.79
N VAL A 631 -13.70 15.78 -12.98
CA VAL A 631 -14.06 16.45 -14.22
C VAL A 631 -15.23 15.72 -14.86
N ASP A 632 -16.32 16.43 -15.09
CA ASP A 632 -17.51 15.94 -15.76
C ASP A 632 -17.74 16.75 -17.05
N PRO A 633 -18.35 16.20 -18.12
CA PRO A 633 -18.86 16.98 -19.24
C PRO A 633 -19.84 18.07 -18.75
N ALA A 634 -19.83 19.25 -19.39
CA ALA A 634 -20.67 20.39 -18.98
C ALA A 634 -22.13 20.20 -19.33
#